data_5dc668c5cf1e33b82fdaaaaba7c4330f
#
_entry.id   5dc668c5cf1e33b82fdaaaaba7c4330f
#
_cell.length_a   1.000
_cell.length_b   1.000
_cell.length_c   1.000
_cell.angle_alpha   90.00
_cell.angle_beta   90.00
_cell.angle_gamma   90.00
#
_symmetry.space_group_name_H-M   'P 1'
#
loop_
_entity.id
_entity.type
_entity.pdbx_description
1 polymer ?
#
loop_
_entity_poly.entity_id
_entity_poly.type
_entity_poly.pdbx_seq_one_letter_code
_entity_poly.pdbx_strand_id
1 'polypeptide(L)'
;MKFGHFDDVHREYVIDTPRTPLPWINYLGSEDFFSLVSNTGGGYSFYRDARLRRITRYRYNNSPLDMDGHRIYINDGGTIWNPGWQPTKTELDAYSCRHGLGYTILTGEKNGIRAQQELFVPRGDACEIDRLTLENKTDAPRTLDVFSYVEFCLWDAMDDSSNFQRNFSTGEVEVVGSAIYHKTEYRERRDHYAVFWANTPATSFDTARDAFCGVYGGPAEPEAVKAGRCSNSIAHGWAPVGAHHFHLTLEAGETRTILFGLGYIENPVDEKFTAPGVINKTRAEAMMARYATDAQVDEARRALADHWDKLLSTLQLHSGDEKLDRMVNLWHQYQCMVTFNMSRSASYYESGIGRGMGFRDSCQDLLGFVHMIPERARGRILDIAATQFEDGSAYHQYQPLTKKGNRDVGTGFNDDPLWLIAGTAAYLRETGDWSILDESVAFDNDASKAQPLMEHLRRSFRFTRTHLGPHGLPLIGRADWNDCLNLNCFSEHPGESFQITGPSEGPVAESVFIAGMFVKYGSEYADLCDHRSLPEEAAEARAAIAEVEQAALTAGWDGAWFRRAYDAFGQPIGSKECDEGQIFIEPQGMCVMAGIGKTTGQAEQALRSVEERLDTKYGVVLLQPAYTTYRLNLGEISSYPPGYKENAGIFCHNNPWISCAETVLGHGDRAFEVYKKTCPAYIEDISEIHRTEPYVYSQMVAGIDAPTFGEAKNSWLTGTAAWTFFNVSQYILGVQPTLDGLKIDPCIPHTLPGFTVTRRYRGAVYHIRVENPDAVQKGVKRVTVNGSPIPGNVLPIAKAGETVEVAVVMG
;
A
#
# COMPACT_ATOMS: atom_id res chain seq x y z
N MET A 1 -0.83 -16.34 20.33
CA MET A 1 -2.16 -15.88 20.79
C MET A 1 -2.82 -15.14 19.63
N LYS A 2 -4.11 -15.38 19.42
CA LYS A 2 -4.92 -14.66 18.43
C LYS A 2 -5.73 -13.57 19.12
N PHE A 3 -6.04 -12.50 18.40
CA PHE A 3 -6.89 -11.40 18.84
C PHE A 3 -8.17 -11.29 18.00
N GLY A 4 -8.36 -12.24 17.08
CA GLY A 4 -9.46 -12.31 16.15
C GLY A 4 -9.37 -13.56 15.28
N HIS A 5 -10.15 -13.57 14.21
CA HIS A 5 -10.20 -14.69 13.26
C HIS A 5 -10.72 -14.24 11.89
N PHE A 6 -10.39 -15.01 10.85
CA PHE A 6 -10.95 -14.82 9.51
C PHE A 6 -12.40 -15.35 9.45
N ASP A 7 -13.28 -14.55 8.89
CA ASP A 7 -14.64 -14.93 8.50
C ASP A 7 -14.72 -14.97 6.96
N ASP A 8 -14.42 -16.14 6.38
CA ASP A 8 -14.37 -16.30 4.92
C ASP A 8 -15.74 -16.16 4.27
N VAL A 9 -16.82 -16.45 5.02
CA VAL A 9 -18.20 -16.33 4.50
C VAL A 9 -18.55 -14.88 4.22
N HIS A 10 -18.20 -13.98 5.15
CA HIS A 10 -18.46 -12.56 5.03
C HIS A 10 -17.30 -11.79 4.41
N ARG A 11 -16.15 -12.46 4.20
CA ARG A 11 -14.90 -11.86 3.70
C ARG A 11 -14.40 -10.73 4.60
N GLU A 12 -14.33 -11.03 5.88
CA GLU A 12 -13.94 -10.12 6.95
C GLU A 12 -12.82 -10.70 7.81
N TYR A 13 -12.11 -9.82 8.50
CA TYR A 13 -11.36 -10.19 9.69
C TYR A 13 -12.09 -9.66 10.91
N VAL A 14 -12.47 -10.55 11.82
CA VAL A 14 -13.20 -10.23 13.04
C VAL A 14 -12.21 -10.13 14.20
N ILE A 15 -12.19 -8.97 14.87
CA ILE A 15 -11.33 -8.68 16.01
C ILE A 15 -12.19 -8.78 17.27
N ASP A 16 -11.78 -9.66 18.18
CA ASP A 16 -12.58 -10.04 19.35
C ASP A 16 -12.25 -9.22 20.62
N THR A 17 -11.26 -8.33 20.54
CA THR A 17 -10.84 -7.48 21.66
C THR A 17 -10.36 -6.11 21.18
N PRO A 18 -10.71 -5.02 21.86
CA PRO A 18 -10.17 -3.71 21.50
C PRO A 18 -8.67 -3.55 21.82
N ARG A 19 -8.11 -4.44 22.63
CA ARG A 19 -6.73 -4.42 23.11
C ARG A 19 -5.82 -5.27 22.23
N THR A 20 -5.76 -4.96 20.95
CA THR A 20 -4.78 -5.53 20.03
C THR A 20 -3.37 -5.02 20.35
N PRO A 21 -2.30 -5.72 19.95
CA PRO A 21 -0.91 -5.31 20.25
C PRO A 21 -0.53 -3.92 19.71
N LEU A 22 -1.12 -3.52 18.58
CA LEU A 22 -1.12 -2.20 17.96
C LEU A 22 -2.54 -1.92 17.45
N PRO A 23 -2.91 -0.68 17.14
CA PRO A 23 -4.16 -0.44 16.43
C PRO A 23 -4.15 -1.22 15.10
N TRP A 24 -5.15 -2.06 14.88
CA TRP A 24 -5.33 -2.79 13.61
C TRP A 24 -6.32 -2.05 12.73
N ILE A 25 -5.88 -1.69 11.54
CA ILE A 25 -6.58 -0.73 10.71
C ILE A 25 -7.17 -1.34 9.45
N ASN A 26 -8.11 -0.60 8.85
CA ASN A 26 -8.62 -0.80 7.52
C ASN A 26 -8.57 0.51 6.73
N TYR A 27 -8.35 0.40 5.43
CA TYR A 27 -8.42 1.53 4.49
C TYR A 27 -9.75 1.48 3.75
N LEU A 28 -10.48 2.60 3.79
CA LEU A 28 -11.76 2.78 3.11
C LEU A 28 -11.57 3.69 1.90
N GLY A 29 -12.36 3.47 0.85
CA GLY A 29 -12.29 4.24 -0.38
C GLY A 29 -11.44 3.59 -1.47
N SER A 30 -11.65 4.00 -2.70
CA SER A 30 -10.98 3.41 -3.86
C SER A 30 -10.69 4.39 -5.01
N GLU A 31 -11.15 5.64 -4.91
CA GLU A 31 -11.06 6.63 -6.00
C GLU A 31 -10.38 7.92 -5.51
N ASP A 32 -11.12 8.85 -4.97
CA ASP A 32 -10.63 10.18 -4.61
C ASP A 32 -10.72 10.45 -3.11
N PHE A 33 -11.73 9.92 -2.42
CA PHE A 33 -11.92 10.08 -0.99
C PHE A 33 -11.50 8.81 -0.26
N PHE A 34 -10.71 8.98 0.78
CA PHE A 34 -10.17 7.88 1.58
C PHE A 34 -10.32 8.16 3.07
N SER A 35 -10.53 7.08 3.82
CA SER A 35 -10.53 7.08 5.26
C SER A 35 -9.74 5.89 5.80
N LEU A 36 -9.05 6.07 6.91
CA LEU A 36 -8.39 5.03 7.66
C LEU A 36 -9.13 4.86 8.98
N VAL A 37 -9.44 3.61 9.34
CA VAL A 37 -10.19 3.32 10.57
C VAL A 37 -9.51 2.17 11.31
N SER A 38 -9.18 2.40 12.58
CA SER A 38 -8.66 1.36 13.46
C SER A 38 -9.78 0.51 14.07
N ASN A 39 -9.37 -0.61 14.66
CA ASN A 39 -10.29 -1.47 15.43
C ASN A 39 -10.94 -0.76 16.64
N THR A 40 -10.50 0.44 17.01
CA THR A 40 -11.13 1.24 18.07
C THR A 40 -11.75 2.55 17.54
N GLY A 41 -11.84 2.72 16.21
CA GLY A 41 -12.42 3.90 15.55
C GLY A 41 -11.48 5.09 15.43
N GLY A 42 -10.17 4.90 15.66
CA GLY A 42 -9.16 5.90 15.36
C GLY A 42 -8.89 6.00 13.86
N GLY A 43 -8.26 7.10 13.43
CA GLY A 43 -7.91 7.28 12.03
C GLY A 43 -8.13 8.70 11.51
N TYR A 44 -8.17 8.84 10.19
CA TYR A 44 -8.37 10.13 9.52
C TYR A 44 -8.91 9.98 8.11
N SER A 45 -9.48 11.06 7.58
CA SER A 45 -10.04 11.11 6.23
C SER A 45 -9.38 12.21 5.42
N PHE A 46 -9.25 11.99 4.10
CA PHE A 46 -8.62 12.94 3.19
C PHE A 46 -9.16 12.78 1.75
N TYR A 47 -8.94 13.82 0.94
CA TYR A 47 -9.28 13.82 -0.48
C TYR A 47 -8.01 13.84 -1.33
N ARG A 48 -7.76 12.81 -2.13
CA ARG A 48 -6.59 12.57 -3.02
C ARG A 48 -5.22 12.64 -2.36
N ASP A 49 -4.99 13.63 -1.51
CA ASP A 49 -3.68 13.89 -0.90
C ASP A 49 -3.80 14.00 0.62
N ALA A 50 -3.19 13.06 1.32
CA ALA A 50 -3.23 12.97 2.77
C ALA A 50 -2.49 14.13 3.48
N ARG A 51 -1.63 14.85 2.77
CA ARG A 51 -0.94 16.05 3.29
C ARG A 51 -1.75 17.31 3.04
N LEU A 52 -2.13 17.60 1.78
CA LEU A 52 -2.66 18.88 1.35
C LEU A 52 -4.19 18.98 1.35
N ARG A 53 -4.88 17.83 1.46
CA ARG A 53 -6.35 17.76 1.54
C ARG A 53 -6.81 16.84 2.67
N ARG A 54 -6.11 16.93 3.81
CA ARG A 54 -6.48 16.24 5.05
C ARG A 54 -7.72 16.89 5.64
N ILE A 55 -8.77 16.09 5.88
CA ILE A 55 -10.07 16.61 6.38
C ILE A 55 -10.10 16.53 7.90
N THR A 56 -9.76 15.38 8.47
CA THR A 56 -9.74 15.17 9.91
C THR A 56 -8.31 15.11 10.44
N ARG A 57 -8.15 15.58 11.66
CA ARG A 57 -6.87 15.61 12.36
C ARG A 57 -6.44 14.22 12.80
N TYR A 58 -5.15 13.92 12.68
CA TYR A 58 -4.53 12.69 13.15
C TYR A 58 -3.07 12.90 13.52
N ARG A 59 -2.66 12.32 14.64
CA ARG A 59 -1.27 12.31 15.11
C ARG A 59 -0.92 10.94 15.65
N TYR A 60 -0.12 10.17 14.89
CA TYR A 60 0.31 8.84 15.28
C TYR A 60 1.12 8.81 16.58
N ASN A 61 2.00 9.79 16.78
CA ASN A 61 2.90 9.86 17.92
C ASN A 61 2.28 10.50 19.18
N ASN A 62 0.96 10.69 19.21
CA ASN A 62 0.26 11.09 20.42
C ASN A 62 0.32 9.99 21.49
N SER A 63 0.24 10.37 22.74
CA SER A 63 0.10 9.47 23.87
C SER A 63 -1.17 9.83 24.67
N PRO A 64 -2.09 8.89 24.83
CA PRO A 64 -2.10 7.51 24.29
C PRO A 64 -2.30 7.46 22.77
N LEU A 65 -1.93 6.34 22.19
CA LEU A 65 -2.16 6.07 20.74
C LEU A 65 -3.65 6.01 20.43
N ASP A 66 -3.98 6.31 19.16
CA ASP A 66 -5.30 6.07 18.58
C ASP A 66 -6.43 6.88 19.23
N MET A 67 -6.14 8.11 19.62
CA MET A 67 -7.12 9.01 20.26
C MET A 67 -7.95 9.80 19.25
N ASP A 68 -7.37 10.16 18.10
CA ASP A 68 -8.04 10.90 17.02
C ASP A 68 -8.91 9.93 16.19
N GLY A 69 -9.94 10.45 15.50
CA GLY A 69 -10.78 9.65 14.59
C GLY A 69 -12.27 9.92 14.71
N HIS A 70 -13.06 8.93 14.34
CA HIS A 70 -14.53 8.99 14.29
C HIS A 70 -15.10 8.55 15.61
N ARG A 71 -15.51 9.48 16.48
CA ARG A 71 -15.88 9.16 17.86
C ARG A 71 -17.38 9.30 18.08
N ILE A 72 -17.98 8.21 18.56
CA ILE A 72 -19.33 8.18 19.11
C ILE A 72 -19.21 7.98 20.60
N TYR A 73 -19.79 8.89 21.38
CA TYR A 73 -19.90 8.76 22.83
C TYR A 73 -21.35 8.48 23.20
N ILE A 74 -21.55 7.59 24.17
CA ILE A 74 -22.85 7.30 24.75
C ILE A 74 -22.75 7.57 26.25
N ASN A 75 -23.56 8.51 26.74
CA ASN A 75 -23.75 8.76 28.16
C ASN A 75 -25.08 8.13 28.57
N ASP A 76 -25.00 7.04 29.33
CA ASP A 76 -26.12 6.27 29.83
C ASP A 76 -26.21 6.47 31.35
N GLY A 77 -26.93 7.51 31.76
CA GLY A 77 -27.11 7.82 33.16
C GLY A 77 -25.84 8.09 33.95
N GLY A 78 -24.82 8.67 33.30
CA GLY A 78 -23.50 8.96 33.86
C GLY A 78 -22.43 7.91 33.54
N THR A 79 -22.80 6.74 33.00
CA THR A 79 -21.82 5.79 32.40
C THR A 79 -21.51 6.22 31.00
N ILE A 80 -20.29 6.71 30.78
CA ILE A 80 -19.81 7.19 29.46
C ILE A 80 -18.95 6.11 28.81
N TRP A 81 -19.27 5.77 27.56
CA TRP A 81 -18.58 4.75 26.82
C TRP A 81 -18.62 4.98 25.30
N ASN A 82 -17.81 4.24 24.55
CA ASN A 82 -17.73 4.28 23.07
C ASN A 82 -17.92 2.88 22.49
N PRO A 83 -18.57 2.70 21.33
CA PRO A 83 -18.71 1.39 20.67
C PRO A 83 -17.35 0.73 20.39
N GLY A 84 -16.33 1.52 20.01
CA GLY A 84 -14.96 1.06 19.76
C GLY A 84 -14.07 1.00 21.02
N TRP A 85 -14.59 1.18 22.23
CA TRP A 85 -13.86 1.23 23.51
C TRP A 85 -13.02 2.51 23.68
N GLN A 86 -12.21 2.96 22.73
CA GLN A 86 -11.51 4.23 22.79
C GLN A 86 -12.45 5.39 22.39
N PRO A 87 -12.22 6.63 22.90
CA PRO A 87 -11.12 7.04 23.78
C PRO A 87 -11.39 6.91 25.28
N THR A 88 -12.64 6.64 25.73
CA THR A 88 -12.99 6.58 27.14
C THR A 88 -12.40 5.38 27.88
N LYS A 89 -12.14 4.30 27.15
CA LYS A 89 -11.64 3.02 27.69
C LYS A 89 -12.53 2.40 28.77
N THR A 90 -13.81 2.76 28.77
CA THR A 90 -14.81 2.13 29.64
C THR A 90 -14.98 0.66 29.21
N GLU A 91 -14.87 -0.27 30.17
CA GLU A 91 -15.01 -1.69 29.88
C GLU A 91 -16.39 -2.00 29.31
N LEU A 92 -16.41 -2.66 28.18
CA LEU A 92 -17.61 -3.09 27.49
C LEU A 92 -18.02 -4.49 27.92
N ASP A 93 -19.33 -4.76 27.92
CA ASP A 93 -19.87 -6.07 28.23
C ASP A 93 -19.70 -7.03 27.05
N ALA A 94 -19.67 -6.50 25.82
CA ALA A 94 -19.26 -7.19 24.59
C ALA A 94 -18.62 -6.21 23.62
N TYR A 95 -17.70 -6.73 22.81
CA TYR A 95 -16.99 -5.96 21.77
C TYR A 95 -16.69 -6.83 20.56
N SER A 96 -16.84 -6.28 19.38
CA SER A 96 -16.24 -6.81 18.16
C SER A 96 -15.94 -5.70 17.15
N CYS A 97 -14.89 -5.89 16.36
CA CYS A 97 -14.65 -5.09 15.18
C CYS A 97 -14.55 -6.02 13.96
N ARG A 98 -15.22 -5.65 12.86
CA ARG A 98 -15.19 -6.36 11.59
C ARG A 98 -14.57 -5.47 10.53
N HIS A 99 -13.41 -5.83 10.03
CA HIS A 99 -12.78 -5.20 8.87
C HIS A 99 -13.11 -5.99 7.62
N GLY A 100 -13.89 -5.38 6.74
CA GLY A 100 -14.27 -5.96 5.45
C GLY A 100 -13.72 -5.13 4.28
N LEU A 101 -14.14 -5.49 3.08
CA LEU A 101 -13.70 -4.85 1.84
C LEU A 101 -14.30 -3.45 1.69
N GLY A 102 -13.52 -2.44 2.10
CA GLY A 102 -13.91 -1.02 2.02
C GLY A 102 -14.91 -0.58 3.08
N TYR A 103 -15.10 -1.32 4.16
CA TYR A 103 -15.93 -0.96 5.30
C TYR A 103 -15.38 -1.51 6.62
N THR A 104 -15.81 -0.91 7.72
CA THR A 104 -15.50 -1.36 9.09
C THR A 104 -16.75 -1.27 9.94
N ILE A 105 -16.99 -2.27 10.77
CA ILE A 105 -18.11 -2.31 11.73
C ILE A 105 -17.54 -2.46 13.13
N LEU A 106 -17.76 -1.47 13.98
CA LEU A 106 -17.46 -1.50 15.41
C LEU A 106 -18.75 -1.81 16.18
N THR A 107 -18.72 -2.79 17.05
CA THR A 107 -19.87 -3.13 17.89
C THR A 107 -19.45 -3.17 19.35
N GLY A 108 -20.08 -2.37 20.18
CA GLY A 108 -19.94 -2.39 21.63
C GLY A 108 -21.27 -2.58 22.32
N GLU A 109 -21.26 -3.28 23.47
CA GLU A 109 -22.42 -3.39 24.35
C GLU A 109 -22.03 -2.92 25.74
N LYS A 110 -22.93 -2.16 26.37
CA LYS A 110 -22.80 -1.74 27.77
C LYS A 110 -24.16 -1.59 28.42
N ASN A 111 -24.34 -2.18 29.61
CA ASN A 111 -25.55 -2.09 30.40
C ASN A 111 -26.84 -2.45 29.61
N GLY A 112 -26.78 -3.40 28.69
CA GLY A 112 -27.90 -3.81 27.86
C GLY A 112 -28.21 -2.87 26.68
N ILE A 113 -27.39 -1.87 26.43
CA ILE A 113 -27.44 -1.07 25.19
C ILE A 113 -26.34 -1.59 24.24
N ARG A 114 -26.72 -1.95 23.02
CA ARG A 114 -25.82 -2.29 21.94
C ARG A 114 -25.71 -1.10 20.99
N ALA A 115 -24.49 -0.73 20.65
CA ALA A 115 -24.20 0.28 19.62
C ALA A 115 -23.33 -0.34 18.54
N GLN A 116 -23.76 -0.21 17.30
CA GLN A 116 -23.01 -0.63 16.12
C GLN A 116 -22.74 0.59 15.24
N GLN A 117 -21.49 0.84 14.93
CA GLN A 117 -21.00 1.90 14.08
C GLN A 117 -20.41 1.27 12.81
N GLU A 118 -21.03 1.51 11.66
CA GLU A 118 -20.57 1.05 10.35
C GLU A 118 -20.05 2.22 9.53
N LEU A 119 -18.76 2.15 9.15
CA LEU A 119 -18.08 3.18 8.37
C LEU A 119 -17.71 2.64 6.99
N PHE A 120 -18.00 3.42 5.95
CA PHE A 120 -17.56 3.12 4.58
C PHE A 120 -17.53 4.38 3.71
N VAL A 121 -16.83 4.32 2.61
CA VAL A 121 -16.78 5.38 1.59
C VAL A 121 -17.61 4.92 0.39
N PRO A 122 -18.73 5.61 0.08
CA PRO A 122 -19.54 5.30 -1.09
C PRO A 122 -18.76 5.51 -2.38
N ARG A 123 -19.07 4.74 -3.40
CA ARG A 123 -18.45 4.90 -4.71
C ARG A 123 -18.94 6.15 -5.43
N GLY A 124 -17.98 6.89 -6.03
CA GLY A 124 -18.29 8.06 -6.86
C GLY A 124 -18.58 9.34 -6.08
N ASP A 125 -18.57 9.30 -4.75
CA ASP A 125 -18.74 10.47 -3.91
C ASP A 125 -17.53 10.73 -3.01
N ALA A 126 -17.27 12.02 -2.77
CA ALA A 126 -16.19 12.47 -1.91
C ALA A 126 -16.67 12.59 -0.46
N CYS A 127 -17.16 11.51 0.12
CA CYS A 127 -17.61 11.48 1.51
C CYS A 127 -17.43 10.11 2.14
N GLU A 128 -17.47 10.08 3.45
CA GLU A 128 -17.59 8.90 4.29
C GLU A 128 -18.99 8.89 4.94
N ILE A 129 -19.57 7.71 5.06
CA ILE A 129 -20.83 7.48 5.78
C ILE A 129 -20.51 6.69 7.05
N ASP A 130 -21.07 7.14 8.16
CA ASP A 130 -21.01 6.50 9.46
C ASP A 130 -22.46 6.24 9.92
N ARG A 131 -22.86 4.98 9.91
CA ARG A 131 -24.18 4.55 10.35
C ARG A 131 -24.11 4.02 11.78
N LEU A 132 -24.69 4.76 12.72
CA LEU A 132 -24.85 4.34 14.10
C LEU A 132 -26.22 3.68 14.31
N THR A 133 -26.22 2.40 14.71
CA THR A 133 -27.42 1.67 15.12
C THR A 133 -27.37 1.40 16.61
N LEU A 134 -28.38 1.88 17.34
CA LEU A 134 -28.55 1.70 18.78
C LEU A 134 -29.71 0.74 19.03
N GLU A 135 -29.51 -0.27 19.89
CA GLU A 135 -30.50 -1.27 20.28
C GLU A 135 -30.59 -1.31 21.80
N ASN A 136 -31.80 -1.12 22.32
CA ASN A 136 -32.10 -1.33 23.74
C ASN A 136 -32.50 -2.80 23.97
N LYS A 137 -31.57 -3.60 24.45
CA LYS A 137 -31.78 -5.03 24.74
C LYS A 137 -32.44 -5.30 26.09
N THR A 138 -32.78 -4.24 26.85
CA THR A 138 -33.44 -4.35 28.15
C THR A 138 -34.97 -4.40 28.02
N ASP A 139 -35.64 -4.74 29.07
CA ASP A 139 -37.11 -4.81 29.18
C ASP A 139 -37.77 -3.48 29.64
N ALA A 140 -36.99 -2.41 29.72
CA ALA A 140 -37.45 -1.07 30.13
C ALA A 140 -36.94 0.01 29.18
N PRO A 141 -37.66 1.15 29.06
CA PRO A 141 -37.18 2.31 28.32
C PRO A 141 -35.85 2.83 28.88
N ARG A 142 -34.94 3.25 27.98
CA ARG A 142 -33.63 3.82 28.31
C ARG A 142 -33.49 5.19 27.69
N THR A 143 -33.04 6.17 28.45
CA THR A 143 -32.74 7.52 27.97
C THR A 143 -31.21 7.68 27.87
N LEU A 144 -30.73 8.05 26.70
CA LEU A 144 -29.32 8.17 26.35
C LEU A 144 -29.02 9.56 25.84
N ASP A 145 -27.85 10.09 26.18
CA ASP A 145 -27.24 11.22 25.50
C ASP A 145 -26.15 10.70 24.60
N VAL A 146 -26.32 10.86 23.26
CA VAL A 146 -25.42 10.34 22.24
C VAL A 146 -24.70 11.48 21.56
N PHE A 147 -23.39 11.37 21.41
CA PHE A 147 -22.58 12.42 20.79
C PHE A 147 -21.74 11.83 19.66
N SER A 148 -21.70 12.55 18.54
CA SER A 148 -20.68 12.35 17.51
C SER A 148 -19.57 13.39 17.66
N TYR A 149 -18.35 13.06 17.22
CA TYR A 149 -17.22 13.97 17.29
C TYR A 149 -16.20 13.69 16.21
N VAL A 150 -15.81 14.76 15.49
CA VAL A 150 -14.65 14.80 14.60
C VAL A 150 -13.86 16.08 14.84
N GLU A 151 -12.53 16.01 14.77
CA GLU A 151 -11.68 17.19 14.82
C GLU A 151 -11.18 17.53 13.41
N PHE A 152 -11.44 18.74 12.92
CA PHE A 152 -11.01 19.15 11.59
C PHE A 152 -9.52 19.46 11.56
N CYS A 153 -8.85 18.93 10.52
CA CYS A 153 -7.51 19.37 10.13
C CYS A 153 -7.59 20.74 9.43
N LEU A 154 -6.53 21.52 9.49
CA LEU A 154 -6.42 22.79 8.76
C LEU A 154 -5.94 22.59 7.31
N TRP A 155 -6.33 21.50 6.68
CA TRP A 155 -6.06 21.01 5.32
C TRP A 155 -4.62 20.55 5.09
N ASP A 156 -3.60 21.35 5.40
CA ASP A 156 -2.20 20.95 5.34
C ASP A 156 -1.82 20.21 6.63
N ALA A 157 -1.59 18.92 6.53
CA ALA A 157 -1.26 18.09 7.68
C ALA A 157 0.09 18.43 8.32
N MET A 158 1.06 18.98 7.57
CA MET A 158 2.33 19.45 8.12
C MET A 158 2.12 20.73 8.95
N ASP A 159 1.38 21.68 8.41
CA ASP A 159 1.02 22.90 9.13
C ASP A 159 0.21 22.57 10.41
N ASP A 160 -0.75 21.65 10.31
CA ASP A 160 -1.56 21.22 11.45
C ASP A 160 -0.74 20.49 12.53
N SER A 161 0.31 19.77 12.14
CA SER A 161 1.19 19.06 13.07
C SER A 161 2.14 19.97 13.85
N SER A 162 2.47 21.14 13.31
CA SER A 162 3.35 22.12 13.94
C SER A 162 2.58 22.99 14.93
N ASN A 163 3.04 23.10 16.17
CA ASN A 163 2.43 23.97 17.16
C ASN A 163 2.44 25.43 16.72
N PHE A 164 3.52 25.87 16.08
CA PHE A 164 3.62 27.26 15.58
C PHE A 164 2.60 27.52 14.47
N GLN A 165 2.57 26.65 13.47
CA GLN A 165 1.67 26.81 12.33
C GLN A 165 0.20 26.70 12.75
N ARG A 166 -0.12 25.78 13.64
CA ARG A 166 -1.48 25.63 14.16
C ARG A 166 -1.97 26.88 14.89
N ASN A 167 -1.11 27.61 15.57
CA ASN A 167 -1.47 28.88 16.23
C ASN A 167 -1.81 30.00 15.24
N PHE A 168 -1.34 29.91 14.00
CA PHE A 168 -1.61 30.91 12.95
C PHE A 168 -2.61 30.42 11.90
N SER A 169 -2.86 29.12 11.80
CA SER A 169 -3.85 28.58 10.90
C SER A 169 -5.22 28.60 11.57
N THR A 170 -6.14 29.31 10.98
CA THR A 170 -7.48 29.49 11.52
C THR A 170 -8.54 28.88 10.63
N GLY A 171 -9.49 28.16 11.25
CA GLY A 171 -10.69 27.67 10.60
C GLY A 171 -11.90 28.47 10.98
N GLU A 172 -12.89 28.49 10.11
CA GLU A 172 -14.20 29.06 10.35
C GLU A 172 -15.26 27.99 10.15
N VAL A 173 -16.34 28.07 10.94
CA VAL A 173 -17.45 27.14 10.81
C VAL A 173 -18.76 27.85 10.57
N GLU A 174 -19.62 27.21 9.82
CA GLU A 174 -21.04 27.58 9.67
C GLU A 174 -21.88 26.37 10.08
N VAL A 175 -23.03 26.61 10.72
CA VAL A 175 -23.95 25.56 11.15
C VAL A 175 -25.33 25.84 10.56
N VAL A 176 -25.90 24.84 9.86
CA VAL A 176 -27.26 24.91 9.32
C VAL A 176 -27.96 23.59 9.67
N GLY A 177 -28.93 23.63 10.60
CA GLY A 177 -29.53 22.40 11.11
C GLY A 177 -28.49 21.49 11.77
N SER A 178 -28.39 20.24 11.32
CA SER A 178 -27.39 19.27 11.75
C SER A 178 -26.21 19.15 10.78
N ALA A 179 -25.94 20.17 9.98
CA ALA A 179 -24.77 20.22 9.10
C ALA A 179 -23.78 21.30 9.59
N ILE A 180 -22.55 20.90 9.81
CA ILE A 180 -21.42 21.72 10.27
C ILE A 180 -20.43 21.82 9.11
N TYR A 181 -20.19 23.03 8.62
CA TYR A 181 -19.30 23.34 7.50
C TYR A 181 -18.02 23.95 8.02
N HIS A 182 -16.88 23.46 7.54
CA HIS A 182 -15.57 23.96 7.93
C HIS A 182 -14.77 24.42 6.72
N LYS A 183 -14.21 25.62 6.80
CA LYS A 183 -13.31 26.21 5.80
C LYS A 183 -12.11 26.86 6.46
N THR A 184 -11.04 27.07 5.70
CA THR A 184 -9.91 27.93 6.08
C THR A 184 -9.30 28.59 4.85
N GLU A 185 -8.82 29.83 5.03
CA GLU A 185 -8.22 30.67 3.97
C GLU A 185 -6.72 30.93 4.24
N TYR A 186 -6.12 30.24 5.19
CA TYR A 186 -4.75 30.51 5.59
C TYR A 186 -3.75 30.16 4.48
N ARG A 187 -2.79 31.02 4.23
CA ARG A 187 -1.68 30.96 3.27
C ARG A 187 -2.06 30.99 1.80
N GLU A 188 -3.14 30.37 1.42
CA GLU A 188 -3.61 30.32 0.03
C GLU A 188 -5.11 30.44 -0.03
N ARG A 189 -5.58 30.89 -1.17
CA ARG A 189 -7.00 30.94 -1.45
C ARG A 189 -7.49 29.53 -1.77
N ARG A 190 -8.51 29.07 -1.05
CA ARG A 190 -9.05 27.73 -1.21
C ARG A 190 -10.51 27.81 -1.60
N ASP A 191 -10.91 26.95 -2.52
CA ASP A 191 -12.27 26.82 -3.06
C ASP A 191 -13.02 25.60 -2.57
N HIS A 192 -12.45 24.89 -1.57
CA HIS A 192 -13.01 23.70 -0.95
C HIS A 192 -13.35 23.93 0.53
N TYR A 193 -14.26 23.08 1.01
CA TYR A 193 -14.63 23.02 2.42
C TYR A 193 -15.05 21.58 2.79
N ALA A 194 -15.06 21.28 4.09
CA ALA A 194 -15.61 20.04 4.64
C ALA A 194 -17.02 20.27 5.17
N VAL A 195 -17.84 19.22 5.15
CA VAL A 195 -19.16 19.19 5.81
C VAL A 195 -19.28 17.93 6.66
N PHE A 196 -19.64 18.08 7.91
CA PHE A 196 -20.01 17.00 8.81
C PHE A 196 -21.48 17.14 9.17
N TRP A 197 -22.29 16.11 8.89
CA TRP A 197 -23.75 16.20 9.05
C TRP A 197 -24.35 14.97 9.70
N ALA A 198 -25.56 15.11 10.21
CA ALA A 198 -26.44 14.01 10.60
C ALA A 198 -27.78 14.12 9.85
N ASN A 199 -28.40 12.96 9.55
CA ASN A 199 -29.75 12.93 8.94
C ASN A 199 -30.87 13.24 9.93
N THR A 200 -30.58 13.20 11.22
CA THR A 200 -31.51 13.44 12.34
C THR A 200 -31.22 14.82 12.94
N PRO A 201 -32.24 15.62 13.29
CA PRO A 201 -32.02 16.89 14.00
C PRO A 201 -31.28 16.69 15.31
N ALA A 202 -30.13 17.32 15.45
CA ALA A 202 -29.38 17.32 16.70
C ALA A 202 -30.07 18.16 17.77
N THR A 203 -30.05 17.71 19.01
CA THR A 203 -30.57 18.45 20.18
C THR A 203 -29.73 19.67 20.48
N SER A 204 -28.42 19.56 20.35
CA SER A 204 -27.44 20.64 20.45
C SER A 204 -26.16 20.24 19.73
N PHE A 205 -25.21 21.18 19.57
CA PHE A 205 -23.94 20.95 18.88
C PHE A 205 -22.82 21.75 19.53
N ASP A 206 -21.57 21.36 19.25
CA ASP A 206 -20.39 22.19 19.48
C ASP A 206 -19.46 22.18 18.28
N THR A 207 -18.86 23.34 18.00
CA THR A 207 -17.86 23.43 16.94
C THR A 207 -16.51 23.95 17.43
N ALA A 208 -16.41 24.38 18.69
CA ALA A 208 -15.18 24.74 19.36
C ALA A 208 -14.68 23.59 20.22
N ARG A 209 -13.44 23.16 20.02
CA ARG A 209 -12.83 22.04 20.76
C ARG A 209 -12.87 22.26 22.28
N ASP A 210 -12.55 23.47 22.72
CA ASP A 210 -12.49 23.80 24.14
C ASP A 210 -13.88 23.77 24.80
N ALA A 211 -14.95 24.05 24.04
CA ALA A 211 -16.32 23.95 24.52
C ALA A 211 -16.74 22.46 24.67
N PHE A 212 -16.33 21.61 23.74
CA PHE A 212 -16.68 20.18 23.78
C PHE A 212 -15.79 19.40 24.76
N CYS A 213 -14.48 19.50 24.62
CA CYS A 213 -13.51 18.73 25.42
C CYS A 213 -13.21 19.37 26.79
N GLY A 214 -13.34 20.71 26.91
CA GLY A 214 -12.77 21.48 28.01
C GLY A 214 -11.30 21.86 27.74
N VAL A 215 -10.87 22.98 28.33
CA VAL A 215 -9.48 23.51 28.13
C VAL A 215 -8.42 22.53 28.64
N TYR A 216 -8.68 21.87 29.75
CA TYR A 216 -7.77 20.89 30.37
C TYR A 216 -8.25 19.43 30.21
N GLY A 217 -9.37 19.25 29.53
CA GLY A 217 -9.91 17.94 29.19
C GLY A 217 -9.36 17.45 27.84
N GLY A 218 -9.82 16.28 27.42
CA GLY A 218 -9.45 15.69 26.16
C GLY A 218 -10.51 14.72 25.66
N PRO A 219 -10.26 14.04 24.54
CA PRO A 219 -11.24 13.08 24.00
C PRO A 219 -11.63 11.96 24.95
N ALA A 220 -10.80 11.60 25.94
CA ALA A 220 -11.12 10.56 26.92
C ALA A 220 -12.24 10.95 27.87
N GLU A 221 -12.37 12.24 28.18
CA GLU A 221 -13.35 12.75 29.16
C GLU A 221 -13.92 14.11 28.74
N PRO A 222 -14.64 14.22 27.61
CA PRO A 222 -15.14 15.50 27.14
C PRO A 222 -16.16 16.10 28.10
N GLU A 223 -16.01 17.41 28.40
CA GLU A 223 -16.90 18.12 29.34
C GLU A 223 -18.36 18.15 28.85
N ALA A 224 -18.61 18.31 27.55
CA ALA A 224 -19.95 18.27 26.97
C ALA A 224 -20.64 16.93 27.20
N VAL A 225 -19.90 15.81 27.05
CA VAL A 225 -20.43 14.46 27.27
C VAL A 225 -20.74 14.21 28.72
N LYS A 226 -19.89 14.68 29.68
CA LYS A 226 -20.15 14.63 31.10
C LYS A 226 -21.40 15.43 31.49
N ALA A 227 -21.54 16.62 30.86
CA ALA A 227 -22.70 17.51 31.12
C ALA A 227 -24.00 17.02 30.46
N GLY A 228 -23.94 15.99 29.59
CA GLY A 228 -25.10 15.48 28.85
C GLY A 228 -25.65 16.48 27.81
N ARG A 229 -24.85 17.43 27.35
CA ARG A 229 -25.27 18.46 26.37
C ARG A 229 -24.10 19.22 25.79
N CYS A 230 -24.25 19.68 24.56
CA CYS A 230 -23.39 20.69 23.96
C CYS A 230 -23.87 22.12 24.28
N SER A 231 -23.02 23.11 24.06
CA SER A 231 -23.25 24.53 24.36
C SER A 231 -23.72 25.36 23.17
N ASN A 232 -23.82 24.77 21.98
CA ASN A 232 -24.04 25.42 20.69
C ASN A 232 -22.92 26.44 20.35
N SER A 233 -21.67 26.09 20.67
CA SER A 233 -20.52 26.92 20.38
C SER A 233 -20.27 27.05 18.87
N ILE A 234 -19.82 28.22 18.41
CA ILE A 234 -19.41 28.50 17.04
C ILE A 234 -17.93 28.86 17.05
N ALA A 235 -17.09 28.08 16.41
CA ALA A 235 -15.66 28.35 16.31
C ALA A 235 -15.35 29.36 15.19
N HIS A 236 -14.66 30.41 15.55
CA HIS A 236 -14.01 31.32 14.63
C HIS A 236 -12.52 31.38 15.02
N GLY A 237 -11.67 30.73 14.25
CA GLY A 237 -10.25 30.63 14.56
C GLY A 237 -9.83 29.22 15.03
N TRP A 238 -9.42 29.09 16.28
CA TRP A 238 -8.70 27.95 16.81
C TRP A 238 -9.53 26.67 16.94
N ALA A 239 -8.90 25.53 16.64
CA ALA A 239 -9.36 24.19 16.94
C ALA A 239 -10.84 23.88 16.60
N PRO A 240 -11.26 24.03 15.33
CA PRO A 240 -12.61 23.71 14.92
C PRO A 240 -12.88 22.21 15.00
N VAL A 241 -14.06 21.85 15.51
CA VAL A 241 -14.55 20.47 15.60
C VAL A 241 -15.97 20.39 15.04
N GLY A 242 -16.44 19.19 14.76
CA GLY A 242 -17.83 18.87 14.51
C GLY A 242 -18.33 17.92 15.57
N ALA A 243 -19.26 18.39 16.41
CA ALA A 243 -19.90 17.55 17.42
C ALA A 243 -21.41 17.77 17.40
N HIS A 244 -22.17 16.68 17.38
CA HIS A 244 -23.62 16.66 17.53
C HIS A 244 -23.97 16.00 18.85
N HIS A 245 -25.06 16.41 19.46
CA HIS A 245 -25.68 15.78 20.62
C HIS A 245 -27.13 15.43 20.33
N PHE A 246 -27.54 14.22 20.69
CA PHE A 246 -28.89 13.68 20.57
C PHE A 246 -29.33 13.18 21.93
N HIS A 247 -30.45 13.73 22.43
CA HIS A 247 -31.12 13.22 23.62
C HIS A 247 -32.23 12.25 23.19
N LEU A 248 -32.07 10.95 23.47
CA LEU A 248 -32.89 9.89 22.90
C LEU A 248 -33.48 9.02 23.99
N THR A 249 -34.75 8.65 23.84
CA THR A 249 -35.35 7.56 24.62
C THR A 249 -35.60 6.40 23.66
N LEU A 250 -35.11 5.21 24.03
CA LEU A 250 -35.37 3.96 23.36
C LEU A 250 -36.30 3.11 24.21
N GLU A 251 -37.44 2.70 23.64
CA GLU A 251 -38.32 1.75 24.29
C GLU A 251 -37.67 0.37 24.43
N ALA A 252 -38.26 -0.51 25.25
CA ALA A 252 -37.77 -1.87 25.39
C ALA A 252 -37.73 -2.62 24.05
N GLY A 253 -36.57 -3.14 23.67
CA GLY A 253 -36.35 -3.82 22.38
C GLY A 253 -36.30 -2.89 21.16
N GLU A 254 -36.37 -1.56 21.34
CA GLU A 254 -36.30 -0.61 20.20
C GLU A 254 -34.90 -0.55 19.61
N THR A 255 -34.86 -0.50 18.26
CA THR A 255 -33.67 -0.20 17.49
C THR A 255 -33.84 1.14 16.80
N ARG A 256 -32.83 2.01 16.85
CA ARG A 256 -32.80 3.31 16.21
C ARG A 256 -31.50 3.56 15.47
N THR A 257 -31.58 4.13 14.28
CA THR A 257 -30.42 4.46 13.45
C THR A 257 -30.26 5.98 13.33
N ILE A 258 -29.01 6.44 13.39
CA ILE A 258 -28.59 7.80 13.03
C ILE A 258 -27.52 7.67 11.96
N LEU A 259 -27.68 8.41 10.86
CA LEU A 259 -26.71 8.47 9.78
C LEU A 259 -25.88 9.75 9.91
N PHE A 260 -24.58 9.61 9.94
CA PHE A 260 -23.64 10.72 9.83
C PHE A 260 -22.92 10.64 8.49
N GLY A 261 -22.42 11.78 8.04
CA GLY A 261 -21.52 11.83 6.90
C GLY A 261 -20.47 12.91 7.07
N LEU A 262 -19.28 12.63 6.53
CA LEU A 262 -18.17 13.57 6.47
C LEU A 262 -17.76 13.73 5.00
N GLY A 263 -17.98 14.93 4.44
CA GLY A 263 -17.80 15.18 3.00
C GLY A 263 -16.77 16.26 2.71
N TYR A 264 -16.21 16.16 1.50
CA TYR A 264 -15.32 17.14 0.89
C TYR A 264 -16.01 17.76 -0.33
N ILE A 265 -16.05 19.08 -0.40
CA ILE A 265 -16.74 19.83 -1.46
C ILE A 265 -15.77 20.84 -2.08
N GLU A 266 -15.71 20.87 -3.40
CA GLU A 266 -15.07 21.92 -4.19
C GLU A 266 -16.13 22.72 -4.96
N ASN A 267 -16.12 24.05 -4.82
CA ASN A 267 -16.89 24.95 -5.67
C ASN A 267 -15.94 25.64 -6.66
N PRO A 268 -16.41 26.07 -7.84
CA PRO A 268 -15.67 27.03 -8.64
C PRO A 268 -15.32 28.27 -7.82
N VAL A 269 -14.17 28.88 -8.09
CA VAL A 269 -13.64 30.02 -7.28
C VAL A 269 -14.64 31.18 -7.21
N ASP A 270 -15.33 31.44 -8.30
CA ASP A 270 -16.35 32.50 -8.43
C ASP A 270 -17.70 32.12 -7.80
N GLU A 271 -17.93 30.82 -7.53
CA GLU A 271 -19.15 30.31 -6.90
C GLU A 271 -18.95 29.87 -5.45
N LYS A 272 -17.77 30.11 -4.86
CA LYS A 272 -17.44 29.62 -3.53
C LYS A 272 -18.38 30.16 -2.44
N PHE A 273 -18.75 31.42 -2.55
CA PHE A 273 -19.62 32.10 -1.59
C PHE A 273 -20.92 32.60 -2.24
N THR A 274 -22.01 32.52 -1.51
CA THR A 274 -23.32 33.13 -1.89
C THR A 274 -23.46 34.58 -1.39
N ALA A 275 -22.71 34.92 -0.34
CA ALA A 275 -22.59 36.25 0.21
C ALA A 275 -21.18 36.39 0.88
N PRO A 276 -20.70 37.57 1.23
CA PRO A 276 -19.41 37.72 1.89
C PRO A 276 -19.29 36.82 3.12
N GLY A 277 -18.33 35.87 3.09
CA GLY A 277 -18.07 34.93 4.15
C GLY A 277 -19.03 33.72 4.26
N VAL A 278 -20.12 33.68 3.47
CA VAL A 278 -21.12 32.62 3.52
C VAL A 278 -20.86 31.57 2.41
N ILE A 279 -20.51 30.35 2.79
CA ILE A 279 -20.21 29.26 1.85
C ILE A 279 -21.43 28.91 1.01
N ASN A 280 -21.22 28.69 -0.29
CA ASN A 280 -22.23 28.09 -1.17
C ASN A 280 -22.39 26.60 -0.82
N LYS A 281 -23.55 26.25 -0.28
CA LYS A 281 -23.84 24.92 0.27
C LYS A 281 -24.54 23.98 -0.71
N THR A 282 -24.89 24.45 -1.90
CA THR A 282 -25.72 23.71 -2.89
C THR A 282 -25.17 22.31 -3.19
N ARG A 283 -23.87 22.17 -3.39
CA ARG A 283 -23.24 20.86 -3.67
C ARG A 283 -23.23 19.94 -2.45
N ALA A 284 -23.03 20.50 -1.26
CA ALA A 284 -23.11 19.74 -0.02
C ALA A 284 -24.52 19.24 0.27
N GLU A 285 -25.53 20.10 0.06
CA GLU A 285 -26.94 19.72 0.22
C GLU A 285 -27.33 18.60 -0.74
N ALA A 286 -26.86 18.64 -1.99
CA ALA A 286 -27.05 17.56 -2.96
C ALA A 286 -26.36 16.27 -2.53
N MET A 287 -25.17 16.33 -1.93
CA MET A 287 -24.47 15.17 -1.36
C MET A 287 -25.26 14.58 -0.19
N MET A 288 -25.65 15.40 0.78
CA MET A 288 -26.42 14.97 1.95
C MET A 288 -27.74 14.29 1.55
N ALA A 289 -28.43 14.80 0.54
CA ALA A 289 -29.70 14.25 0.05
C ALA A 289 -29.56 12.83 -0.51
N ARG A 290 -28.38 12.42 -1.00
CA ARG A 290 -28.12 11.05 -1.49
C ARG A 290 -28.00 10.01 -0.36
N TYR A 291 -27.77 10.45 0.87
CA TYR A 291 -27.56 9.58 2.04
C TYR A 291 -28.47 9.95 3.21
N ALA A 292 -29.67 10.41 2.91
CA ALA A 292 -30.61 10.89 3.92
C ALA A 292 -31.36 9.76 4.65
N THR A 293 -31.43 8.57 4.04
CA THR A 293 -32.19 7.41 4.57
C THR A 293 -31.36 6.13 4.59
N ASP A 294 -31.73 5.19 5.49
CA ASP A 294 -31.09 3.86 5.55
C ASP A 294 -31.14 3.13 4.21
N ALA A 295 -32.22 3.20 3.47
CA ALA A 295 -32.36 2.53 2.18
C ALA A 295 -31.34 3.04 1.13
N GLN A 296 -31.05 4.34 1.12
CA GLN A 296 -30.03 4.93 0.24
C GLN A 296 -28.62 4.50 0.68
N VAL A 297 -28.37 4.42 1.97
CA VAL A 297 -27.09 3.94 2.52
C VAL A 297 -26.89 2.44 2.22
N ASP A 298 -27.94 1.62 2.34
CA ASP A 298 -27.91 0.20 1.96
C ASP A 298 -27.65 0.00 0.46
N GLU A 299 -28.19 0.86 -0.40
CA GLU A 299 -27.91 0.83 -1.84
C GLU A 299 -26.44 1.14 -2.13
N ALA A 300 -25.91 2.20 -1.51
CA ALA A 300 -24.51 2.57 -1.64
C ALA A 300 -23.57 1.46 -1.12
N ARG A 301 -23.93 0.82 -0.02
CA ARG A 301 -23.19 -0.30 0.57
C ARG A 301 -23.20 -1.53 -0.33
N ARG A 302 -24.32 -1.85 -0.97
CA ARG A 302 -24.42 -2.91 -1.98
C ARG A 302 -23.58 -2.60 -3.22
N ALA A 303 -23.64 -1.37 -3.73
CA ALA A 303 -22.81 -0.96 -4.87
C ALA A 303 -21.31 -1.09 -4.59
N LEU A 304 -20.87 -0.86 -3.35
CA LEU A 304 -19.49 -1.10 -2.93
C LEU A 304 -19.15 -2.60 -2.94
N ALA A 305 -20.05 -3.45 -2.44
CA ALA A 305 -19.86 -4.91 -2.45
C ALA A 305 -19.79 -5.46 -3.89
N ASP A 306 -20.71 -5.06 -4.76
CA ASP A 306 -20.74 -5.46 -6.17
C ASP A 306 -19.45 -5.04 -6.90
N HIS A 307 -18.91 -3.87 -6.56
CA HIS A 307 -17.63 -3.42 -7.12
C HIS A 307 -16.48 -4.36 -6.75
N TRP A 308 -16.37 -4.74 -5.48
CA TRP A 308 -15.34 -5.67 -5.04
C TRP A 308 -15.52 -7.06 -5.64
N ASP A 309 -16.76 -7.54 -5.76
CA ASP A 309 -17.06 -8.82 -6.43
C ASP A 309 -16.58 -8.82 -7.88
N LYS A 310 -16.82 -7.71 -8.59
CA LYS A 310 -16.35 -7.56 -9.97
C LYS A 310 -14.82 -7.57 -10.05
N LEU A 311 -14.13 -6.84 -9.19
CA LEU A 311 -12.67 -6.76 -9.19
C LEU A 311 -12.04 -8.11 -8.87
N LEU A 312 -12.46 -8.74 -7.78
CA LEU A 312 -11.89 -10.01 -7.32
C LEU A 312 -12.19 -11.17 -8.27
N SER A 313 -13.28 -11.10 -9.06
CA SER A 313 -13.60 -12.11 -10.07
C SER A 313 -12.60 -12.19 -11.23
N THR A 314 -11.62 -11.28 -11.29
CA THR A 314 -10.58 -11.30 -12.33
C THR A 314 -9.57 -12.42 -12.16
N LEU A 315 -9.31 -12.83 -10.91
CA LEU A 315 -8.48 -13.98 -10.57
C LEU A 315 -9.04 -14.67 -9.32
N GLN A 316 -9.40 -15.94 -9.45
CA GLN A 316 -9.89 -16.78 -8.36
C GLN A 316 -9.18 -18.13 -8.36
N LEU A 317 -8.61 -18.51 -7.23
CA LEU A 317 -7.89 -19.74 -6.97
C LEU A 317 -8.73 -20.72 -6.14
N HIS A 318 -8.61 -21.99 -6.43
CA HIS A 318 -9.03 -23.07 -5.55
C HIS A 318 -7.95 -24.16 -5.52
N SER A 319 -7.18 -24.18 -4.44
CA SER A 319 -6.03 -25.08 -4.27
C SER A 319 -6.28 -26.21 -3.26
N GLY A 320 -7.29 -26.06 -2.41
CA GLY A 320 -7.51 -26.94 -1.26
C GLY A 320 -6.73 -26.51 0.01
N ASP A 321 -5.84 -25.55 -0.08
CA ASP A 321 -5.23 -24.84 1.08
C ASP A 321 -6.04 -23.57 1.36
N GLU A 322 -6.88 -23.59 2.40
CA GLU A 322 -7.78 -22.49 2.73
C GLU A 322 -7.03 -21.17 3.00
N LYS A 323 -5.82 -21.25 3.55
CA LYS A 323 -5.01 -20.06 3.83
C LYS A 323 -4.47 -19.43 2.55
N LEU A 324 -4.03 -20.26 1.62
CA LEU A 324 -3.57 -19.81 0.30
C LEU A 324 -4.74 -19.21 -0.50
N ASP A 325 -5.87 -19.94 -0.56
CA ASP A 325 -7.06 -19.50 -1.28
C ASP A 325 -7.58 -18.15 -0.74
N ARG A 326 -7.67 -17.99 0.59
CA ARG A 326 -8.07 -16.76 1.27
C ARG A 326 -7.18 -15.59 0.93
N MET A 327 -5.86 -15.79 0.99
CA MET A 327 -4.92 -14.72 0.68
C MET A 327 -4.97 -14.33 -0.79
N VAL A 328 -4.89 -15.29 -1.71
CA VAL A 328 -4.87 -15.02 -3.16
C VAL A 328 -6.19 -14.43 -3.64
N ASN A 329 -7.33 -14.96 -3.17
CA ASN A 329 -8.65 -14.54 -3.65
C ASN A 329 -9.13 -13.22 -3.07
N LEU A 330 -8.60 -12.79 -1.93
CA LEU A 330 -9.13 -11.66 -1.18
C LEU A 330 -8.04 -10.68 -0.72
N TRP A 331 -7.30 -11.03 0.32
CA TRP A 331 -6.50 -10.07 1.08
C TRP A 331 -5.29 -9.54 0.31
N HIS A 332 -4.62 -10.36 -0.51
CA HIS A 332 -3.57 -9.89 -1.41
C HIS A 332 -4.08 -8.82 -2.37
N GLN A 333 -5.19 -9.11 -3.06
CA GLN A 333 -5.75 -8.21 -4.06
C GLN A 333 -6.31 -6.93 -3.43
N TYR A 334 -6.92 -7.04 -2.25
CA TYR A 334 -7.39 -5.88 -1.49
C TYR A 334 -6.24 -4.96 -1.08
N GLN A 335 -5.18 -5.51 -0.50
CA GLN A 335 -4.00 -4.72 -0.13
C GLN A 335 -3.29 -4.12 -1.35
N CYS A 336 -3.20 -4.84 -2.47
CA CYS A 336 -2.65 -4.31 -3.72
C CYS A 336 -3.44 -3.07 -4.21
N MET A 337 -4.78 -3.08 -4.10
CA MET A 337 -5.61 -1.93 -4.43
C MET A 337 -5.28 -0.73 -3.55
N VAL A 338 -5.21 -0.93 -2.25
CA VAL A 338 -4.87 0.13 -1.28
C VAL A 338 -3.49 0.71 -1.56
N THR A 339 -2.50 -0.16 -1.77
CA THR A 339 -1.12 0.25 -2.06
C THR A 339 -1.03 1.01 -3.38
N PHE A 340 -1.72 0.55 -4.42
CA PHE A 340 -1.79 1.27 -5.69
C PHE A 340 -2.40 2.67 -5.54
N ASN A 341 -3.48 2.82 -4.77
CA ASN A 341 -4.15 4.09 -4.58
C ASN A 341 -3.24 5.11 -3.88
N MET A 342 -2.50 4.69 -2.90
CA MET A 342 -1.81 5.57 -1.95
C MET A 342 -0.29 5.54 -2.08
N SER A 343 0.31 4.56 -2.74
CA SER A 343 1.76 4.30 -2.67
C SER A 343 2.20 4.31 -1.19
N ARG A 344 3.01 5.27 -0.77
CA ARG A 344 3.44 5.45 0.63
C ARG A 344 2.98 6.80 1.19
N SER A 345 1.99 7.46 0.54
CA SER A 345 1.61 8.85 0.81
C SER A 345 0.64 9.04 1.97
N ALA A 346 -0.02 8.00 2.44
CA ALA A 346 -1.11 8.09 3.42
C ALA A 346 -1.04 7.00 4.49
N SER A 347 0.15 6.68 4.96
CA SER A 347 0.36 5.66 5.99
C SER A 347 -0.24 6.07 7.34
N TYR A 348 -0.77 5.08 8.07
CA TYR A 348 -1.13 5.23 9.47
C TYR A 348 0.12 5.23 10.36
N TYR A 349 1.12 4.43 10.05
CA TYR A 349 2.29 4.20 10.89
C TYR A 349 3.57 4.84 10.39
N GLU A 350 3.81 4.82 9.07
CA GLU A 350 5.10 5.19 8.49
C GLU A 350 5.23 6.69 8.30
N SER A 351 4.57 7.23 7.31
CA SER A 351 4.84 8.60 6.92
C SER A 351 3.62 9.51 6.95
N GLY A 352 2.43 9.07 6.61
CA GLY A 352 1.18 9.82 6.67
C GLY A 352 1.22 11.30 6.25
N ILE A 353 2.39 11.93 6.31
CA ILE A 353 2.66 13.33 6.01
C ILE A 353 4.02 13.43 5.30
N GLY A 354 4.10 14.17 4.20
CA GLY A 354 5.36 14.53 3.56
C GLY A 354 5.85 13.59 2.48
N ARG A 355 5.39 12.35 2.41
CA ARG A 355 5.67 11.47 1.27
C ARG A 355 4.69 11.68 0.13
N GLY A 356 5.20 11.55 -1.10
CA GLY A 356 4.41 11.52 -2.32
C GLY A 356 4.16 10.09 -2.82
N MET A 357 3.79 10.02 -4.09
CA MET A 357 3.74 8.78 -4.85
C MET A 357 5.15 8.47 -5.34
N GLY A 358 5.76 7.38 -4.87
CA GLY A 358 7.10 6.99 -5.29
C GLY A 358 7.11 6.56 -6.76
N PHE A 359 8.16 6.95 -7.50
CA PHE A 359 8.33 6.57 -8.91
C PHE A 359 8.44 5.04 -9.04
N ARG A 360 9.47 4.45 -8.41
CA ARG A 360 9.65 3.00 -8.41
C ARG A 360 8.55 2.25 -7.65
N ASP A 361 8.09 2.80 -6.52
CA ASP A 361 7.03 2.19 -5.73
C ASP A 361 5.76 2.00 -6.55
N SER A 362 5.32 3.06 -7.25
CA SER A 362 4.11 3.01 -8.08
C SER A 362 4.25 2.05 -9.26
N CYS A 363 5.45 1.96 -9.86
CA CYS A 363 5.72 0.97 -10.93
C CYS A 363 5.65 -0.47 -10.41
N GLN A 364 6.19 -0.74 -9.22
CA GLN A 364 6.16 -2.06 -8.61
C GLN A 364 4.75 -2.43 -8.15
N ASP A 365 4.00 -1.49 -7.58
CA ASP A 365 2.62 -1.71 -7.14
C ASP A 365 1.71 -2.14 -8.30
N LEU A 366 2.01 -1.72 -9.55
CA LEU A 366 1.31 -2.17 -10.75
C LEU A 366 1.39 -3.69 -10.94
N LEU A 367 2.48 -4.36 -10.56
CA LEU A 367 2.64 -5.80 -10.75
C LEU A 367 1.54 -6.62 -10.07
N GLY A 368 1.04 -6.18 -8.92
CA GLY A 368 -0.06 -6.82 -8.19
C GLY A 368 -1.45 -6.33 -8.56
N PHE A 369 -1.57 -5.41 -9.53
CA PHE A 369 -2.80 -4.63 -9.69
C PHE A 369 -3.33 -4.54 -11.12
N VAL A 370 -2.49 -4.59 -12.14
CA VAL A 370 -2.87 -4.35 -13.56
C VAL A 370 -4.10 -5.15 -13.99
N HIS A 371 -4.19 -6.42 -13.57
CA HIS A 371 -5.31 -7.31 -13.96
C HIS A 371 -6.68 -6.84 -13.46
N MET A 372 -6.74 -6.05 -12.39
CA MET A 372 -8.00 -5.64 -11.76
C MET A 372 -8.61 -4.41 -12.45
N ILE A 373 -7.82 -3.36 -12.67
CA ILE A 373 -8.28 -2.09 -13.25
C ILE A 373 -7.23 -1.53 -14.22
N PRO A 374 -7.08 -2.15 -15.39
CA PRO A 374 -6.04 -1.80 -16.37
C PRO A 374 -6.11 -0.33 -16.84
N GLU A 375 -7.30 0.27 -16.91
CA GLU A 375 -7.47 1.69 -17.30
C GLU A 375 -6.79 2.63 -16.30
N ARG A 376 -6.89 2.36 -15.01
CA ARG A 376 -6.20 3.15 -13.96
C ARG A 376 -4.71 2.89 -13.96
N ALA A 377 -4.28 1.65 -14.24
CA ALA A 377 -2.88 1.30 -14.41
C ALA A 377 -2.26 2.09 -15.58
N ARG A 378 -2.96 2.19 -16.72
CA ARG A 378 -2.56 3.01 -17.86
C ARG A 378 -2.34 4.48 -17.47
N GLY A 379 -3.31 5.07 -16.79
CA GLY A 379 -3.20 6.46 -16.30
C GLY A 379 -2.00 6.64 -15.36
N ARG A 380 -1.76 5.69 -14.46
CA ARG A 380 -0.62 5.75 -13.52
C ARG A 380 0.73 5.69 -14.23
N ILE A 381 0.88 4.86 -15.26
CA ILE A 381 2.12 4.78 -16.07
C ILE A 381 2.42 6.13 -16.72
N LEU A 382 1.41 6.79 -17.28
CA LEU A 382 1.57 8.11 -17.92
C LEU A 382 1.90 9.20 -16.87
N ASP A 383 1.27 9.18 -15.70
CA ASP A 383 1.57 10.10 -14.60
C ASP A 383 3.04 9.95 -14.12
N ILE A 384 3.52 8.71 -13.97
CA ILE A 384 4.90 8.41 -13.57
C ILE A 384 5.88 8.87 -14.66
N ALA A 385 5.65 8.50 -15.92
CA ALA A 385 6.51 8.87 -17.04
C ALA A 385 6.66 10.38 -17.18
N ALA A 386 5.61 11.15 -16.89
CA ALA A 386 5.64 12.61 -16.95
C ALA A 386 6.62 13.26 -15.95
N THR A 387 7.09 12.51 -14.95
CA THR A 387 8.08 12.97 -13.96
C THR A 387 9.51 12.56 -14.29
N GLN A 388 9.74 11.92 -15.42
CA GLN A 388 11.08 11.57 -15.94
C GLN A 388 11.76 12.79 -16.55
N PHE A 389 13.08 12.88 -16.42
CA PHE A 389 13.90 13.89 -17.09
C PHE A 389 14.33 13.46 -18.50
N GLU A 390 14.76 14.41 -19.30
CA GLU A 390 15.19 14.16 -20.69
C GLU A 390 16.43 13.26 -20.82
N ASP A 391 17.26 13.15 -19.78
CA ASP A 391 18.41 12.23 -19.72
C ASP A 391 18.03 10.80 -19.37
N GLY A 392 16.78 10.56 -18.96
CA GLY A 392 16.25 9.26 -18.56
C GLY A 392 16.20 9.03 -17.07
N SER A 393 16.81 9.87 -16.24
CA SER A 393 16.63 9.88 -14.78
C SER A 393 15.22 10.38 -14.40
N ALA A 394 14.86 10.35 -13.13
CA ALA A 394 13.51 10.72 -12.70
C ALA A 394 13.49 11.41 -11.34
N TYR A 395 12.40 12.11 -11.06
CA TYR A 395 12.04 12.43 -9.69
C TYR A 395 11.74 11.13 -8.93
N HIS A 396 12.26 11.00 -7.73
CA HIS A 396 11.98 9.84 -6.90
C HIS A 396 10.51 9.74 -6.47
N GLN A 397 9.81 10.87 -6.38
CA GLN A 397 8.40 10.95 -6.01
C GLN A 397 7.69 12.08 -6.75
N TYR A 398 6.37 11.96 -6.91
CA TYR A 398 5.50 13.03 -7.34
C TYR A 398 4.37 13.29 -6.32
N GLN A 399 3.85 14.50 -6.35
CA GLN A 399 2.83 14.96 -5.42
C GLN A 399 1.44 14.48 -5.90
N PRO A 400 0.65 13.74 -5.08
CA PRO A 400 -0.58 13.09 -5.53
C PRO A 400 -1.64 14.04 -6.11
N LEU A 401 -1.81 15.23 -5.54
CA LEU A 401 -2.83 16.20 -5.94
C LEU A 401 -2.52 16.82 -7.31
N THR A 402 -1.28 17.24 -7.52
CA THR A 402 -0.84 17.94 -8.73
C THR A 402 -0.20 17.06 -9.79
N LYS A 403 0.18 15.84 -9.42
CA LYS A 403 0.93 14.87 -10.23
C LYS A 403 2.28 15.40 -10.75
N LYS A 404 2.86 16.40 -10.06
CA LYS A 404 4.15 16.97 -10.39
C LYS A 404 5.26 16.36 -9.56
N GLY A 405 6.46 16.28 -10.15
CA GLY A 405 7.66 15.80 -9.47
C GLY A 405 7.95 16.56 -8.19
N ASN A 406 8.35 15.85 -7.13
CA ASN A 406 8.63 16.43 -5.82
C ASN A 406 10.14 16.62 -5.66
N ARG A 407 10.60 17.88 -5.70
CA ARG A 407 12.01 18.26 -5.53
C ARG A 407 12.52 18.08 -4.10
N ASP A 408 11.66 18.11 -3.10
CA ASP A 408 12.06 18.01 -1.69
C ASP A 408 12.67 16.66 -1.34
N VAL A 409 12.25 15.60 -2.05
CA VAL A 409 12.79 14.22 -1.88
C VAL A 409 14.04 14.00 -2.73
N GLY A 410 14.19 14.75 -3.81
CA GLY A 410 15.36 14.72 -4.68
C GLY A 410 15.28 13.72 -5.83
N THR A 411 16.44 13.46 -6.40
CA THR A 411 16.69 12.65 -7.60
C THR A 411 17.92 11.79 -7.39
N GLY A 412 18.36 11.04 -8.41
CA GLY A 412 19.63 10.34 -8.40
C GLY A 412 19.53 8.88 -7.91
N PHE A 413 18.35 8.32 -7.83
CA PHE A 413 18.14 6.89 -7.57
C PHE A 413 18.20 6.16 -8.93
N ASN A 414 19.33 5.51 -9.18
CA ASN A 414 19.63 5.01 -10.53
C ASN A 414 18.89 3.74 -10.93
N ASP A 415 18.15 3.12 -10.02
CA ASP A 415 17.21 2.04 -10.31
C ASP A 415 15.84 2.56 -10.82
N ASP A 416 15.43 3.79 -10.46
CA ASP A 416 14.13 4.35 -10.82
C ASP A 416 13.77 4.18 -12.31
N PRO A 417 14.65 4.52 -13.29
CA PRO A 417 14.30 4.40 -14.69
C PRO A 417 13.90 3.02 -15.17
N LEU A 418 14.52 1.96 -14.64
CA LEU A 418 14.23 0.58 -15.02
C LEU A 418 12.85 0.09 -14.56
N TRP A 419 12.35 0.64 -13.49
CA TRP A 419 11.01 0.31 -13.01
C TRP A 419 9.88 0.79 -13.93
N LEU A 420 10.10 1.88 -14.68
CA LEU A 420 9.13 2.32 -15.70
C LEU A 420 8.99 1.29 -16.82
N ILE A 421 10.10 0.66 -17.24
CA ILE A 421 10.07 -0.45 -18.21
C ILE A 421 9.28 -1.61 -17.63
N ALA A 422 9.56 -2.02 -16.38
CA ALA A 422 8.87 -3.12 -15.71
C ALA A 422 7.35 -2.91 -15.62
N GLY A 423 6.91 -1.74 -15.16
CA GLY A 423 5.49 -1.40 -15.04
C GLY A 423 4.78 -1.35 -16.40
N THR A 424 5.42 -0.77 -17.41
CA THR A 424 4.86 -0.69 -18.77
C THR A 424 4.79 -2.07 -19.43
N ALA A 425 5.83 -2.89 -19.29
CA ALA A 425 5.84 -4.25 -19.83
C ALA A 425 4.77 -5.14 -19.16
N ALA A 426 4.59 -5.01 -17.83
CA ALA A 426 3.52 -5.71 -17.12
C ALA A 426 2.13 -5.31 -17.65
N TYR A 427 1.90 -4.02 -17.90
CA TYR A 427 0.67 -3.52 -18.51
C TYR A 427 0.43 -4.09 -19.91
N LEU A 428 1.43 -4.08 -20.76
CA LEU A 428 1.34 -4.59 -22.15
C LEU A 428 1.07 -6.10 -22.17
N ARG A 429 1.75 -6.87 -21.32
CA ARG A 429 1.50 -8.32 -21.18
C ARG A 429 0.07 -8.61 -20.75
N GLU A 430 -0.46 -7.84 -19.82
CA GLU A 430 -1.83 -8.03 -19.32
C GLU A 430 -2.88 -7.62 -20.36
N THR A 431 -2.73 -6.46 -20.97
CA THR A 431 -3.79 -5.84 -21.78
C THR A 431 -3.65 -6.05 -23.29
N GLY A 432 -2.41 -6.15 -23.80
CA GLY A 432 -2.15 -6.05 -25.22
C GLY A 432 -2.42 -4.66 -25.84
N ASP A 433 -2.56 -3.63 -25.01
CA ASP A 433 -2.80 -2.25 -25.46
C ASP A 433 -1.50 -1.54 -25.85
N TRP A 434 -1.06 -1.79 -27.07
CA TRP A 434 0.17 -1.18 -27.63
C TRP A 434 0.05 0.33 -27.85
N SER A 435 -1.18 0.88 -27.85
CA SER A 435 -1.39 2.31 -28.09
C SER A 435 -0.78 3.19 -26.99
N ILE A 436 -0.57 2.65 -25.80
CA ILE A 436 0.08 3.38 -24.71
C ILE A 436 1.49 3.87 -25.07
N LEU A 437 2.22 3.12 -25.91
CA LEU A 437 3.58 3.47 -26.31
C LEU A 437 3.64 4.70 -27.21
N ASP A 438 2.54 5.04 -27.88
CA ASP A 438 2.42 6.18 -28.77
C ASP A 438 1.82 7.42 -28.06
N GLU A 439 1.43 7.29 -26.78
CA GLU A 439 0.93 8.41 -26.00
C GLU A 439 2.02 9.48 -25.79
N SER A 440 1.62 10.72 -26.05
CA SER A 440 2.48 11.88 -25.85
C SER A 440 2.57 12.26 -24.39
N VAL A 441 3.74 12.10 -23.78
CA VAL A 441 4.00 12.32 -22.35
C VAL A 441 5.11 13.37 -22.19
N ALA A 442 4.91 14.31 -21.28
CA ALA A 442 5.87 15.35 -20.96
C ALA A 442 7.13 14.77 -20.27
N PHE A 443 8.31 15.34 -20.51
CA PHE A 443 9.44 15.21 -19.62
C PHE A 443 9.44 16.36 -18.60
N ASP A 444 9.84 16.10 -17.34
CA ASP A 444 9.91 17.07 -16.24
C ASP A 444 8.58 17.83 -16.03
N ASN A 445 7.45 17.16 -16.29
CA ASN A 445 6.11 17.77 -16.29
C ASN A 445 5.97 19.00 -17.22
N ASP A 446 6.87 19.18 -18.20
CA ASP A 446 6.86 20.27 -19.17
C ASP A 446 6.24 19.80 -20.50
N ALA A 447 5.02 20.23 -20.77
CA ALA A 447 4.28 19.86 -21.97
C ALA A 447 5.00 20.21 -23.29
N SER A 448 5.93 21.20 -23.29
CA SER A 448 6.70 21.54 -24.47
C SER A 448 7.76 20.49 -24.83
N LYS A 449 8.07 19.58 -23.91
CA LYS A 449 9.05 18.50 -24.06
C LYS A 449 8.40 17.13 -24.26
N ALA A 450 7.12 17.11 -24.57
CA ALA A 450 6.38 15.85 -24.69
C ALA A 450 6.88 14.99 -25.86
N GLN A 451 7.05 13.70 -25.60
CA GLN A 451 7.46 12.66 -26.55
C GLN A 451 6.58 11.40 -26.34
N PRO A 452 6.55 10.47 -27.30
CA PRO A 452 5.88 9.19 -27.10
C PRO A 452 6.43 8.43 -25.89
N LEU A 453 5.58 7.68 -25.18
CA LEU A 453 6.00 6.85 -24.03
C LEU A 453 7.16 5.91 -24.41
N MET A 454 7.19 5.39 -25.65
CA MET A 454 8.31 4.57 -26.13
C MET A 454 9.66 5.29 -26.03
N GLU A 455 9.70 6.64 -26.21
CA GLU A 455 10.93 7.41 -26.02
C GLU A 455 11.33 7.49 -24.55
N HIS A 456 10.37 7.53 -23.61
CA HIS A 456 10.64 7.45 -22.18
C HIS A 456 11.30 6.11 -21.81
N LEU A 457 10.80 4.99 -22.34
CA LEU A 457 11.40 3.67 -22.11
C LEU A 457 12.81 3.58 -22.72
N ARG A 458 13.00 4.12 -23.92
CA ARG A 458 14.30 4.18 -24.59
C ARG A 458 15.33 4.95 -23.75
N ARG A 459 14.93 6.10 -23.19
CA ARG A 459 15.80 6.90 -22.30
C ARG A 459 16.06 6.22 -20.98
N SER A 460 15.07 5.52 -20.41
CA SER A 460 15.26 4.68 -19.22
C SER A 460 16.36 3.62 -19.43
N PHE A 461 16.27 2.88 -20.54
CA PHE A 461 17.28 1.88 -20.88
C PHE A 461 18.67 2.50 -21.13
N ARG A 462 18.73 3.58 -21.93
CA ARG A 462 19.97 4.29 -22.24
C ARG A 462 20.63 4.90 -21.02
N PHE A 463 19.86 5.43 -20.08
CA PHE A 463 20.38 5.98 -18.84
C PHE A 463 21.28 4.97 -18.13
N THR A 464 20.76 3.78 -17.83
CA THR A 464 21.55 2.74 -17.17
C THR A 464 22.75 2.31 -18.00
N ARG A 465 22.56 2.11 -19.32
CA ARG A 465 23.66 1.71 -20.25
C ARG A 465 24.81 2.71 -20.26
N THR A 466 24.54 4.00 -20.15
CA THR A 466 25.55 5.06 -20.19
C THR A 466 26.14 5.41 -18.83
N HIS A 467 25.58 4.86 -17.76
CA HIS A 467 26.04 5.08 -16.37
C HIS A 467 26.61 3.78 -15.81
N LEU A 468 27.73 3.32 -16.41
CA LEU A 468 28.50 2.17 -15.95
C LEU A 468 29.77 2.64 -15.25
N GLY A 469 30.13 1.93 -14.19
CA GLY A 469 31.35 2.16 -13.40
C GLY A 469 32.56 1.36 -13.92
N PRO A 470 33.66 1.37 -13.15
CA PRO A 470 34.93 0.75 -13.55
C PRO A 470 34.87 -0.76 -13.83
N HIS A 471 33.93 -1.47 -13.25
CA HIS A 471 33.78 -2.93 -13.44
C HIS A 471 32.75 -3.28 -14.52
N GLY A 472 32.18 -2.30 -15.20
CA GLY A 472 31.09 -2.51 -16.18
C GLY A 472 29.72 -2.80 -15.53
N LEU A 473 29.60 -2.56 -14.25
CA LEU A 473 28.34 -2.63 -13.51
C LEU A 473 27.67 -1.24 -13.48
N PRO A 474 26.31 -1.16 -13.38
CA PRO A 474 25.64 0.12 -13.29
C PRO A 474 26.01 0.93 -12.03
N LEU A 475 26.19 2.23 -12.20
CA LEU A 475 26.42 3.18 -11.10
C LEU A 475 25.18 3.26 -10.22
N ILE A 476 25.37 3.28 -8.88
CA ILE A 476 24.28 3.30 -7.92
C ILE A 476 23.58 4.67 -7.80
N GLY A 477 24.30 5.78 -8.10
CA GLY A 477 23.82 7.13 -7.86
C GLY A 477 23.76 7.45 -6.36
N ARG A 478 22.70 8.12 -5.92
CA ARG A 478 22.45 8.43 -4.51
C ARG A 478 22.15 7.16 -3.70
N ALA A 479 21.35 6.28 -4.26
CA ALA A 479 21.03 4.94 -3.78
C ALA A 479 20.37 4.15 -4.90
N ASP A 480 20.16 2.86 -4.70
CA ASP A 480 19.25 2.03 -5.51
C ASP A 480 17.95 1.77 -4.72
N TRP A 481 17.29 0.60 -4.93
CA TRP A 481 16.08 0.24 -4.19
C TRP A 481 16.23 0.38 -2.66
N ASN A 482 17.41 0.16 -2.14
CA ASN A 482 17.71 0.37 -0.73
C ASN A 482 18.13 1.83 -0.52
N ASP A 483 17.18 2.71 -0.21
CA ASP A 483 17.37 4.14 0.03
C ASP A 483 18.45 4.46 1.06
N CYS A 484 18.74 3.50 1.93
CA CYS A 484 19.66 3.66 3.06
C CYS A 484 21.10 3.25 2.73
N LEU A 485 21.36 2.67 1.54
CA LEU A 485 22.71 2.36 1.06
C LEU A 485 23.28 3.52 0.25
N ASN A 486 23.94 4.44 0.93
CA ASN A 486 24.36 5.73 0.38
C ASN A 486 25.87 5.77 0.08
N LEU A 487 26.30 5.07 -0.96
CA LEU A 487 27.72 4.87 -1.27
C LEU A 487 28.45 6.12 -1.81
N ASN A 488 27.69 7.16 -2.22
CA ASN A 488 28.23 8.44 -2.66
C ASN A 488 27.88 9.62 -1.73
N CYS A 489 27.01 9.39 -0.73
CA CYS A 489 26.44 10.45 0.11
C CYS A 489 27.01 10.36 1.52
N PHE A 490 28.26 10.74 1.73
CA PHE A 490 28.91 10.71 3.05
C PHE A 490 29.53 12.06 3.39
N SER A 491 29.65 12.30 4.70
CA SER A 491 30.33 13.46 5.27
C SER A 491 31.42 13.00 6.23
N GLU A 492 32.57 13.67 6.19
CA GLU A 492 33.68 13.39 7.10
C GLU A 492 33.51 14.08 8.48
N HIS A 493 32.52 14.99 8.59
CA HIS A 493 32.30 15.77 9.80
C HIS A 493 31.05 15.35 10.55
N PRO A 494 31.14 15.00 11.86
CA PRO A 494 30.03 14.51 12.65
C PRO A 494 28.81 15.47 12.75
N GLY A 495 29.01 16.77 12.51
CA GLY A 495 27.93 17.75 12.54
C GLY A 495 27.17 17.92 11.22
N GLU A 496 27.56 17.22 10.18
CA GLU A 496 26.97 17.33 8.84
C GLU A 496 26.04 16.14 8.56
N SER A 497 24.90 16.44 7.94
CA SER A 497 24.01 15.39 7.44
C SER A 497 24.45 14.96 6.05
N PHE A 498 24.62 13.66 5.82
CA PHE A 498 24.92 13.11 4.49
C PHE A 498 23.84 13.46 3.43
N GLN A 499 22.62 13.76 3.85
CA GLN A 499 21.54 14.15 2.95
C GLN A 499 21.64 15.60 2.46
N ILE A 500 22.38 16.44 3.17
CA ILE A 500 22.52 17.88 2.89
C ILE A 500 23.90 18.20 2.32
N THR A 501 24.94 17.50 2.81
CA THR A 501 26.35 17.74 2.49
C THR A 501 26.94 16.56 1.74
N GLY A 502 27.89 16.82 0.88
CA GLY A 502 28.55 15.81 0.07
C GLY A 502 27.87 15.52 -1.26
N PRO A 503 28.55 14.77 -2.14
CA PRO A 503 28.02 14.37 -3.43
C PRO A 503 26.87 13.38 -3.27
N SER A 504 25.89 13.42 -4.18
CA SER A 504 24.82 12.42 -4.29
C SER A 504 25.06 11.43 -5.44
N GLU A 505 26.10 11.63 -6.24
CA GLU A 505 26.47 10.82 -7.39
C GLU A 505 27.98 10.71 -7.51
N GLY A 506 28.48 9.68 -8.18
CA GLY A 506 29.89 9.47 -8.44
C GLY A 506 30.13 8.48 -9.56
N PRO A 507 31.34 8.47 -10.14
CA PRO A 507 31.68 7.63 -11.28
C PRO A 507 32.22 6.23 -10.90
N VAL A 508 32.21 5.86 -9.61
CA VAL A 508 32.88 4.63 -9.11
C VAL A 508 31.94 3.68 -8.41
N ALA A 509 31.02 4.18 -7.58
CA ALA A 509 30.11 3.32 -6.80
C ALA A 509 29.09 2.60 -7.71
N GLU A 510 29.12 1.26 -7.69
CA GLU A 510 28.35 0.40 -8.60
C GLU A 510 27.40 -0.49 -7.82
N SER A 511 26.24 -0.86 -8.43
CA SER A 511 25.24 -1.75 -7.86
C SER A 511 25.09 -3.04 -8.67
N VAL A 512 25.31 -4.18 -8.05
CA VAL A 512 25.04 -5.52 -8.63
C VAL A 512 23.53 -5.78 -8.70
N PHE A 513 22.75 -5.18 -7.80
CA PHE A 513 21.29 -5.25 -7.85
C PHE A 513 20.73 -4.57 -9.11
N ILE A 514 21.21 -3.36 -9.44
CA ILE A 514 20.80 -2.67 -10.68
C ILE A 514 21.27 -3.46 -11.92
N ALA A 515 22.43 -4.16 -11.85
CA ALA A 515 22.86 -5.04 -12.94
C ALA A 515 21.85 -6.17 -13.18
N GLY A 516 21.36 -6.82 -12.11
CA GLY A 516 20.27 -7.80 -12.21
C GLY A 516 18.99 -7.21 -12.81
N MET A 517 18.61 -6.01 -12.39
CA MET A 517 17.46 -5.28 -12.96
C MET A 517 17.65 -4.98 -14.46
N PHE A 518 18.83 -4.51 -14.83
CA PHE A 518 19.13 -4.16 -16.23
C PHE A 518 19.04 -5.39 -17.14
N VAL A 519 19.54 -6.54 -16.70
CA VAL A 519 19.40 -7.80 -17.44
C VAL A 519 17.92 -8.19 -17.56
N LYS A 520 17.17 -8.14 -16.47
CA LYS A 520 15.74 -8.53 -16.46
C LYS A 520 14.87 -7.58 -17.27
N TYR A 521 14.85 -6.31 -16.92
CA TYR A 521 13.94 -5.33 -17.53
C TYR A 521 14.45 -4.80 -18.86
N GLY A 522 15.76 -4.82 -19.08
CA GLY A 522 16.36 -4.59 -20.40
C GLY A 522 15.95 -5.67 -21.42
N SER A 523 15.84 -6.94 -20.97
CA SER A 523 15.32 -8.02 -21.84
C SER A 523 13.86 -7.78 -22.20
N GLU A 524 13.05 -7.33 -21.25
CA GLU A 524 11.66 -6.92 -21.52
C GLU A 524 11.60 -5.74 -22.51
N TYR A 525 12.49 -4.75 -22.39
CA TYR A 525 12.60 -3.66 -23.36
C TYR A 525 12.99 -4.16 -24.77
N ALA A 526 13.96 -5.08 -24.86
CA ALA A 526 14.34 -5.66 -26.15
C ALA A 526 13.17 -6.41 -26.82
N ASP A 527 12.37 -7.14 -26.02
CA ASP A 527 11.17 -7.82 -26.52
C ASP A 527 10.10 -6.82 -26.99
N LEU A 528 9.92 -5.68 -26.31
CA LEU A 528 9.05 -4.59 -26.78
C LEU A 528 9.54 -4.00 -28.11
N CYS A 529 10.85 -3.83 -28.28
CA CYS A 529 11.44 -3.38 -29.54
C CYS A 529 11.16 -4.35 -30.69
N ASP A 530 11.29 -5.66 -30.47
CA ASP A 530 10.94 -6.66 -31.49
C ASP A 530 9.46 -6.57 -31.90
N HIS A 531 8.56 -6.48 -30.94
CA HIS A 531 7.11 -6.35 -31.22
C HIS A 531 6.76 -5.03 -31.94
N ARG A 532 7.56 -3.98 -31.73
CA ARG A 532 7.43 -2.70 -32.45
C ARG A 532 8.19 -2.68 -33.78
N SER A 533 8.74 -3.80 -34.23
CA SER A 533 9.53 -3.92 -35.47
C SER A 533 10.76 -3.00 -35.48
N LEU A 534 11.47 -2.94 -34.35
CA LEU A 534 12.72 -2.20 -34.16
C LEU A 534 13.89 -3.18 -33.91
N PRO A 535 14.26 -4.03 -34.92
CA PRO A 535 15.18 -5.13 -34.69
C PRO A 535 16.63 -4.68 -34.41
N GLU A 536 17.06 -3.54 -34.95
CA GLU A 536 18.38 -3.00 -34.66
C GLU A 536 18.51 -2.55 -33.22
N GLU A 537 17.47 -1.88 -32.71
CA GLU A 537 17.42 -1.42 -31.32
C GLU A 537 17.33 -2.62 -30.35
N ALA A 538 16.55 -3.65 -30.69
CA ALA A 538 16.47 -4.88 -29.92
C ALA A 538 17.83 -5.61 -29.86
N ALA A 539 18.55 -5.69 -30.99
CA ALA A 539 19.88 -6.31 -31.05
C ALA A 539 20.91 -5.53 -30.22
N GLU A 540 20.90 -4.20 -30.31
CA GLU A 540 21.75 -3.32 -29.50
C GLU A 540 21.47 -3.48 -27.99
N ALA A 541 20.20 -3.55 -27.63
CA ALA A 541 19.80 -3.79 -26.22
C ALA A 541 20.32 -5.15 -25.73
N ARG A 542 20.16 -6.22 -26.51
CA ARG A 542 20.65 -7.55 -26.12
C ARG A 542 22.16 -7.61 -25.99
N ALA A 543 22.89 -6.90 -26.81
CA ALA A 543 24.37 -6.80 -26.73
C ALA A 543 24.77 -6.12 -25.39
N ALA A 544 24.16 -5.00 -25.05
CA ALA A 544 24.42 -4.28 -23.81
C ALA A 544 24.04 -5.10 -22.56
N ILE A 545 22.93 -5.85 -22.63
CA ILE A 545 22.50 -6.77 -21.56
C ILE A 545 23.56 -7.85 -21.34
N ALA A 546 24.07 -8.46 -22.40
CA ALA A 546 25.10 -9.50 -22.30
C ALA A 546 26.42 -9.00 -21.68
N GLU A 547 26.81 -7.75 -21.95
CA GLU A 547 27.97 -7.11 -21.33
C GLU A 547 27.80 -6.96 -19.80
N VAL A 548 26.65 -6.46 -19.36
CA VAL A 548 26.34 -6.27 -17.93
C VAL A 548 26.14 -7.63 -17.22
N GLU A 549 25.52 -8.62 -17.87
CA GLU A 549 25.42 -9.98 -17.35
C GLU A 549 26.80 -10.58 -17.10
N GLN A 550 27.73 -10.42 -18.06
CA GLN A 550 29.11 -10.89 -17.90
C GLN A 550 29.83 -10.16 -16.77
N ALA A 551 29.61 -8.86 -16.58
CA ALA A 551 30.16 -8.10 -15.45
C ALA A 551 29.61 -8.63 -14.10
N ALA A 552 28.31 -8.92 -14.02
CA ALA A 552 27.71 -9.51 -12.83
C ALA A 552 28.26 -10.90 -12.50
N LEU A 553 28.50 -11.74 -13.52
CA LEU A 553 29.08 -13.09 -13.37
C LEU A 553 30.57 -13.10 -12.97
N THR A 554 31.26 -11.99 -13.16
CA THR A 554 32.71 -11.86 -12.87
C THR A 554 32.97 -10.91 -11.72
N ALA A 555 32.96 -9.59 -11.95
CA ALA A 555 33.20 -8.59 -10.92
C ALA A 555 32.09 -8.58 -9.84
N GLY A 556 30.84 -8.86 -10.23
CA GLY A 556 29.72 -8.98 -9.31
C GLY A 556 29.69 -10.27 -8.47
N TRP A 557 30.57 -11.25 -8.71
CA TRP A 557 30.57 -12.56 -8.07
C TRP A 557 31.66 -12.69 -7.01
N ASP A 558 31.30 -13.16 -5.80
CA ASP A 558 32.21 -13.34 -4.65
C ASP A 558 32.65 -14.80 -4.39
N GLY A 559 32.42 -15.68 -5.36
CA GLY A 559 32.76 -17.11 -5.28
C GLY A 559 31.66 -18.00 -4.71
N ALA A 560 30.73 -17.47 -3.94
CA ALA A 560 29.59 -18.22 -3.40
C ALA A 560 28.25 -17.45 -3.48
N TRP A 561 28.29 -16.15 -3.71
CA TRP A 561 27.10 -15.30 -3.88
C TRP A 561 27.42 -14.06 -4.73
N PHE A 562 26.41 -13.33 -5.16
CA PHE A 562 26.57 -12.03 -5.85
C PHE A 562 26.90 -10.95 -4.81
N ARG A 563 27.96 -10.16 -5.04
CA ARG A 563 28.29 -8.98 -4.25
C ARG A 563 27.14 -8.01 -4.24
N ARG A 564 27.07 -7.14 -3.21
CA ARG A 564 26.05 -6.09 -3.17
C ARG A 564 26.37 -4.92 -4.11
N ALA A 565 27.61 -4.43 -4.00
CA ALA A 565 28.02 -3.19 -4.63
C ALA A 565 29.56 -3.06 -4.58
N TYR A 566 30.03 -1.98 -5.22
CA TYR A 566 31.33 -1.35 -4.95
C TYR A 566 31.07 0.07 -4.44
N ASP A 567 31.81 0.51 -3.41
CA ASP A 567 31.68 1.86 -2.86
C ASP A 567 32.39 2.94 -3.70
N ALA A 568 32.33 4.21 -3.28
CA ALA A 568 32.97 5.33 -3.99
C ALA A 568 34.50 5.21 -4.09
N PHE A 569 35.13 4.32 -3.30
CA PHE A 569 36.57 4.06 -3.29
C PHE A 569 36.93 2.78 -4.03
N GLY A 570 35.96 2.12 -4.66
CA GLY A 570 36.14 0.85 -5.37
C GLY A 570 36.30 -0.37 -4.44
N GLN A 571 35.92 -0.24 -3.19
CA GLN A 571 35.94 -1.37 -2.25
C GLN A 571 34.65 -2.21 -2.39
N PRO A 572 34.76 -3.56 -2.34
CA PRO A 572 33.59 -4.42 -2.48
C PRO A 572 32.69 -4.34 -1.22
N ILE A 573 31.38 -4.29 -1.44
CA ILE A 573 30.32 -4.39 -0.43
C ILE A 573 29.56 -5.69 -0.67
N GLY A 574 29.18 -6.40 0.39
CA GLY A 574 28.52 -7.70 0.26
C GLY A 574 29.50 -8.79 -0.17
N SER A 575 30.74 -8.73 0.28
CA SER A 575 31.81 -9.69 0.03
C SER A 575 32.20 -10.42 1.30
N LYS A 576 32.68 -11.66 1.14
CA LYS A 576 33.32 -12.41 2.24
C LYS A 576 34.55 -11.72 2.85
N GLU A 577 35.11 -10.74 2.14
CA GLU A 577 36.23 -9.92 2.58
C GLU A 577 35.82 -8.84 3.59
N CYS A 578 34.50 -8.54 3.68
CA CYS A 578 33.97 -7.58 4.64
C CYS A 578 33.87 -8.21 6.03
N ASP A 579 34.11 -7.43 7.08
CA ASP A 579 33.92 -7.88 8.46
C ASP A 579 32.44 -8.09 8.80
N GLU A 580 31.58 -7.16 8.31
CA GLU A 580 30.13 -7.12 8.48
C GLU A 580 29.48 -6.88 7.12
N GLY A 581 28.20 -7.21 6.95
CA GLY A 581 27.49 -7.03 5.66
C GLY A 581 28.11 -7.87 4.55
N GLN A 582 28.41 -9.15 4.80
CA GLN A 582 29.06 -10.02 3.83
C GLN A 582 28.16 -10.47 2.71
N ILE A 583 26.89 -10.70 2.97
CA ILE A 583 25.89 -11.12 1.98
C ILE A 583 24.62 -10.29 2.13
N PHE A 584 23.99 -9.91 1.01
CA PHE A 584 22.76 -9.15 0.93
C PHE A 584 21.76 -9.89 0.06
N ILE A 585 20.47 -9.78 0.40
CA ILE A 585 19.38 -10.48 -0.27
C ILE A 585 19.11 -9.93 -1.69
N GLU A 586 19.21 -8.60 -1.91
CA GLU A 586 18.75 -7.93 -3.11
C GLU A 586 19.42 -8.47 -4.39
N PRO A 587 20.75 -8.56 -4.50
CA PRO A 587 21.39 -9.06 -5.73
C PRO A 587 21.15 -10.56 -5.94
N GLN A 588 20.99 -11.36 -4.86
CA GLN A 588 20.73 -12.79 -5.02
C GLN A 588 19.34 -12.99 -5.68
N GLY A 589 18.29 -12.34 -5.17
CA GLY A 589 16.96 -12.43 -5.74
C GLY A 589 16.90 -11.90 -7.16
N MET A 590 17.38 -10.68 -7.42
CA MET A 590 17.23 -10.01 -8.70
C MET A 590 18.06 -10.64 -9.81
N CYS A 591 19.33 -10.98 -9.55
CA CYS A 591 20.19 -11.64 -10.55
C CYS A 591 19.65 -13.01 -10.95
N VAL A 592 19.20 -13.82 -9.97
CA VAL A 592 18.65 -15.16 -10.29
C VAL A 592 17.29 -15.05 -10.99
N MET A 593 16.42 -14.10 -10.61
CA MET A 593 15.18 -13.83 -11.37
C MET A 593 15.45 -13.39 -12.82
N ALA A 594 16.57 -12.71 -13.07
CA ALA A 594 17.02 -12.34 -14.41
C ALA A 594 17.62 -13.53 -15.20
N GLY A 595 17.83 -14.67 -14.56
CA GLY A 595 18.47 -15.84 -15.17
C GLY A 595 19.99 -15.85 -15.10
N ILE A 596 20.61 -14.82 -14.48
CA ILE A 596 22.07 -14.70 -14.36
C ILE A 596 22.61 -15.88 -13.55
N GLY A 597 23.59 -16.56 -14.09
CA GLY A 597 24.27 -17.69 -13.41
C GLY A 597 23.50 -19.00 -13.44
N LYS A 598 22.35 -19.09 -14.10
CA LYS A 598 21.56 -20.34 -14.18
C LYS A 598 22.31 -21.44 -14.91
N THR A 599 22.99 -21.14 -16.02
CA THR A 599 23.74 -22.12 -16.82
C THR A 599 25.13 -22.43 -16.26
N THR A 600 25.68 -21.54 -15.44
CA THR A 600 27.03 -21.68 -14.85
C THR A 600 26.99 -22.30 -13.44
N GLY A 601 25.80 -22.49 -12.83
CA GLY A 601 25.63 -22.98 -11.47
C GLY A 601 25.78 -21.93 -10.38
N GLN A 602 26.11 -20.69 -10.73
CA GLN A 602 26.26 -19.58 -9.77
C GLN A 602 24.91 -19.23 -9.11
N ALA A 603 23.81 -19.30 -9.87
CA ALA A 603 22.47 -19.07 -9.34
C ALA A 603 22.09 -20.05 -8.21
N GLU A 604 22.37 -21.36 -8.42
CA GLU A 604 22.16 -22.42 -7.42
C GLU A 604 22.99 -22.14 -6.16
N GLN A 605 24.27 -21.78 -6.35
CA GLN A 605 25.17 -21.49 -5.23
C GLN A 605 24.73 -20.24 -4.46
N ALA A 606 24.27 -19.20 -5.16
CA ALA A 606 23.77 -17.96 -4.54
C ALA A 606 22.55 -18.23 -3.65
N LEU A 607 21.53 -18.97 -4.15
CA LEU A 607 20.34 -19.30 -3.36
C LEU A 607 20.66 -20.23 -2.19
N ARG A 608 21.60 -21.17 -2.34
CA ARG A 608 22.10 -21.97 -1.21
C ARG A 608 22.75 -21.08 -0.14
N SER A 609 23.53 -20.08 -0.55
CA SER A 609 24.13 -19.13 0.40
C SER A 609 23.08 -18.28 1.11
N VAL A 610 21.99 -17.92 0.44
CA VAL A 610 20.83 -17.25 1.07
C VAL A 610 20.19 -18.14 2.11
N GLU A 611 19.92 -19.41 1.79
CA GLU A 611 19.34 -20.37 2.72
C GLU A 611 20.23 -20.59 3.94
N GLU A 612 21.53 -20.77 3.75
CA GLU A 612 22.50 -21.03 4.83
C GLU A 612 22.75 -19.81 5.73
N ARG A 613 22.67 -18.58 5.18
CA ARG A 613 23.18 -17.39 5.87
C ARG A 613 22.12 -16.33 6.20
N LEU A 614 21.06 -16.23 5.40
CA LEU A 614 20.04 -15.17 5.56
C LEU A 614 18.70 -15.72 6.03
N ASP A 615 18.44 -17.02 5.86
CA ASP A 615 17.13 -17.57 6.19
C ASP A 615 16.92 -17.68 7.71
N THR A 616 15.69 -17.32 8.14
CA THR A 616 15.27 -17.40 9.53
C THR A 616 13.88 -17.98 9.66
N LYS A 617 13.44 -18.19 10.88
CA LYS A 617 12.08 -18.67 11.17
C LYS A 617 10.97 -17.76 10.61
N TYR A 618 11.17 -16.44 10.56
CA TYR A 618 10.14 -15.45 10.23
C TYR A 618 10.33 -14.80 8.86
N GLY A 619 11.32 -15.22 8.11
CA GLY A 619 11.65 -14.73 6.78
C GLY A 619 13.16 -14.64 6.55
N VAL A 620 13.53 -14.19 5.36
CA VAL A 620 14.93 -14.00 4.96
C VAL A 620 15.34 -12.57 5.33
N VAL A 621 16.40 -12.43 6.14
CA VAL A 621 16.93 -11.13 6.54
C VAL A 621 17.65 -10.44 5.38
N LEU A 622 17.72 -9.11 5.44
CA LEU A 622 18.25 -8.30 4.35
C LEU A 622 19.76 -8.50 4.14
N LEU A 623 20.52 -8.66 5.22
CA LEU A 623 21.98 -8.87 5.16
C LEU A 623 22.50 -9.63 6.39
N GLN A 624 23.72 -10.17 6.29
CA GLN A 624 24.45 -10.78 7.42
C GLN A 624 25.97 -10.68 7.20
N PRO A 625 26.78 -10.54 8.27
CA PRO A 625 26.42 -10.13 9.63
C PRO A 625 25.88 -8.68 9.67
N ALA A 626 25.04 -8.37 10.67
CA ALA A 626 24.54 -7.02 10.87
C ALA A 626 25.68 -6.02 11.18
N TYR A 627 25.50 -4.77 10.78
CA TYR A 627 26.41 -3.68 11.15
C TYR A 627 26.24 -3.33 12.62
N THR A 628 27.37 -3.29 13.37
CA THR A 628 27.38 -2.96 14.80
C THR A 628 27.84 -1.52 15.08
N THR A 629 28.40 -0.86 14.06
CA THR A 629 28.88 0.53 14.13
C THR A 629 28.51 1.31 12.88
N TYR A 630 28.34 2.61 13.03
CA TYR A 630 28.11 3.51 11.89
C TYR A 630 29.35 3.58 10.99
N ARG A 631 29.14 3.38 9.68
CA ARG A 631 30.20 3.42 8.65
C ARG A 631 29.89 4.53 7.65
N LEU A 632 30.73 5.55 7.62
CA LEU A 632 30.55 6.74 6.78
C LEU A 632 30.35 6.41 5.29
N ASN A 633 31.10 5.45 4.76
CA ASN A 633 31.05 5.05 3.35
C ASN A 633 29.83 4.21 2.94
N LEU A 634 29.01 3.80 3.90
CA LEU A 634 27.79 3.01 3.64
C LEU A 634 26.52 3.83 3.86
N GLY A 635 26.60 4.87 4.69
CA GLY A 635 25.47 5.73 4.97
C GLY A 635 24.47 5.15 5.97
N GLU A 636 23.21 5.44 5.78
CA GLU A 636 22.14 5.25 6.75
C GLU A 636 21.93 3.79 7.16
N ILE A 637 22.18 2.84 6.26
CA ILE A 637 22.01 1.40 6.54
C ILE A 637 22.77 0.95 7.79
N SER A 638 23.94 1.52 8.05
CA SER A 638 24.77 1.18 9.21
C SER A 638 24.43 1.98 10.49
N SER A 639 23.45 2.89 10.42
CA SER A 639 23.00 3.69 11.58
C SER A 639 21.91 2.99 12.39
N TYR A 640 21.19 2.05 11.82
CA TYR A 640 20.13 1.32 12.52
C TYR A 640 20.71 0.27 13.46
N PRO A 641 20.06 0.00 14.60
CA PRO A 641 20.46 -1.12 15.46
C PRO A 641 20.41 -2.46 14.71
N PRO A 642 21.29 -3.44 15.05
CA PRO A 642 21.28 -4.77 14.45
C PRO A 642 19.89 -5.44 14.49
N GLY A 643 19.46 -6.00 13.36
CA GLY A 643 18.17 -6.67 13.22
C GLY A 643 16.98 -5.75 12.95
N TYR A 644 17.19 -4.44 12.81
CA TYR A 644 16.10 -3.50 12.51
C TYR A 644 16.26 -2.83 11.16
N LYS A 645 15.13 -2.61 10.51
CA LYS A 645 15.04 -1.94 9.19
C LYS A 645 16.03 -2.58 8.20
N GLU A 646 16.79 -1.77 7.47
CA GLU A 646 17.73 -2.23 6.46
C GLU A 646 18.99 -2.88 7.06
N ASN A 647 19.26 -2.74 8.37
CA ASN A 647 20.39 -3.38 9.02
C ASN A 647 20.03 -4.77 9.56
N ALA A 648 20.00 -5.77 8.68
CA ALA A 648 19.69 -7.17 8.99
C ALA A 648 18.25 -7.43 9.51
N GLY A 649 17.31 -6.50 9.29
CA GLY A 649 15.89 -6.79 9.45
C GLY A 649 15.39 -7.72 8.34
N ILE A 650 14.22 -8.33 8.53
CA ILE A 650 13.48 -9.01 7.48
C ILE A 650 12.67 -7.92 6.76
N PHE A 651 13.17 -7.47 5.62
CA PHE A 651 12.41 -6.57 4.78
C PHE A 651 11.49 -7.39 3.90
N CYS A 652 10.18 -7.38 4.20
CA CYS A 652 9.23 -8.32 3.59
C CYS A 652 9.13 -8.17 2.07
N HIS A 653 9.47 -7.00 1.53
CA HIS A 653 9.49 -6.69 0.10
C HIS A 653 10.47 -7.56 -0.71
N ASN A 654 11.64 -7.92 -0.13
CA ASN A 654 12.67 -8.70 -0.81
C ASN A 654 12.43 -10.21 -0.74
N ASN A 655 11.65 -10.68 0.22
CA ASN A 655 11.38 -12.09 0.40
C ASN A 655 10.71 -12.74 -0.83
N PRO A 656 9.68 -12.14 -1.47
CA PRO A 656 9.16 -12.65 -2.74
C PRO A 656 10.19 -12.69 -3.88
N TRP A 657 11.24 -11.85 -3.89
CA TRP A 657 12.29 -11.96 -4.91
C TRP A 657 13.06 -13.27 -4.79
N ILE A 658 13.35 -13.73 -3.57
CA ILE A 658 13.96 -15.04 -3.34
C ILE A 658 13.00 -16.16 -3.74
N SER A 659 11.73 -16.09 -3.36
CA SER A 659 10.74 -17.07 -3.78
C SER A 659 10.60 -17.16 -5.31
N CYS A 660 10.56 -16.02 -6.02
CA CYS A 660 10.60 -15.99 -7.49
C CYS A 660 11.88 -16.64 -8.04
N ALA A 661 13.04 -16.30 -7.48
CA ALA A 661 14.33 -16.86 -7.87
C ALA A 661 14.37 -18.39 -7.72
N GLU A 662 13.84 -18.91 -6.61
CA GLU A 662 13.72 -20.37 -6.38
C GLU A 662 12.85 -21.03 -7.45
N THR A 663 11.75 -20.39 -7.87
CA THR A 663 10.91 -20.94 -8.95
C THR A 663 11.60 -20.93 -10.30
N VAL A 664 12.50 -19.96 -10.57
CA VAL A 664 13.32 -19.93 -11.81
C VAL A 664 14.23 -21.17 -11.90
N LEU A 665 14.71 -21.64 -10.75
CA LEU A 665 15.53 -22.86 -10.67
C LEU A 665 14.70 -24.15 -10.52
N GLY A 666 13.40 -24.04 -10.24
CA GLY A 666 12.49 -25.19 -10.13
C GLY A 666 12.28 -25.71 -8.71
N HIS A 667 12.67 -24.94 -7.70
CA HIS A 667 12.59 -25.31 -6.29
C HIS A 667 11.24 -24.91 -5.69
N GLY A 668 10.15 -25.60 -6.05
CA GLY A 668 8.78 -25.28 -5.63
C GLY A 668 8.56 -25.37 -4.12
N ASP A 669 9.14 -26.36 -3.45
CA ASP A 669 9.05 -26.51 -2.00
C ASP A 669 9.64 -25.30 -1.26
N ARG A 670 10.84 -24.91 -1.68
CA ARG A 670 11.55 -23.79 -1.07
C ARG A 670 10.87 -22.45 -1.36
N ALA A 671 10.43 -22.23 -2.60
CA ALA A 671 9.68 -21.04 -2.99
C ALA A 671 8.42 -20.85 -2.12
N PHE A 672 7.66 -21.94 -1.91
CA PHE A 672 6.45 -21.90 -1.10
C PHE A 672 6.75 -21.75 0.41
N GLU A 673 7.85 -22.33 0.88
CA GLU A 673 8.31 -22.12 2.27
C GLU A 673 8.60 -20.63 2.54
N VAL A 674 9.40 -19.97 1.68
CA VAL A 674 9.70 -18.53 1.80
C VAL A 674 8.43 -17.70 1.74
N TYR A 675 7.51 -18.00 0.81
CA TYR A 675 6.20 -17.34 0.72
C TYR A 675 5.43 -17.41 2.05
N LYS A 676 5.35 -18.58 2.69
CA LYS A 676 4.59 -18.77 3.93
C LYS A 676 5.15 -18.00 5.14
N LYS A 677 6.47 -17.79 5.20
CA LYS A 677 7.14 -17.17 6.35
C LYS A 677 6.67 -15.73 6.61
N THR A 678 6.31 -15.00 5.58
CA THR A 678 5.83 -13.61 5.69
C THR A 678 4.33 -13.45 5.41
N CYS A 679 3.66 -14.50 4.94
CA CYS A 679 2.25 -14.44 4.54
C CYS A 679 1.32 -14.39 5.76
N PRO A 680 0.47 -13.33 5.88
CA PRO A 680 -0.34 -13.08 7.07
C PRO A 680 -1.17 -14.27 7.57
N ALA A 681 -1.90 -14.95 6.68
CA ALA A 681 -2.76 -16.07 7.08
C ALA A 681 -1.98 -17.26 7.67
N TYR A 682 -0.67 -17.40 7.37
CA TYR A 682 0.16 -18.47 7.93
C TYR A 682 0.84 -18.08 9.24
N ILE A 683 0.85 -16.78 9.60
CA ILE A 683 1.47 -16.26 10.83
C ILE A 683 0.45 -15.71 11.84
N GLU A 684 -0.85 -15.86 11.59
CA GLU A 684 -1.93 -15.43 12.48
C GLU A 684 -1.77 -15.98 13.92
N ASP A 685 -1.28 -17.21 14.06
CA ASP A 685 -1.12 -17.87 15.37
C ASP A 685 -0.08 -17.21 16.29
N ILE A 686 0.79 -16.36 15.75
CA ILE A 686 1.82 -15.62 16.49
C ILE A 686 1.57 -14.11 16.54
N SER A 687 0.30 -13.68 16.49
CA SER A 687 -0.06 -12.26 16.46
C SER A 687 0.48 -11.45 17.64
N GLU A 688 0.69 -12.06 18.83
CA GLU A 688 1.33 -11.40 19.98
C GLU A 688 2.83 -11.08 19.74
N ILE A 689 3.50 -11.83 18.87
CA ILE A 689 4.90 -11.61 18.48
C ILE A 689 4.94 -10.67 17.28
N HIS A 690 4.16 -10.99 16.24
CA HIS A 690 4.10 -10.24 14.99
C HIS A 690 3.52 -8.83 15.17
N ARG A 691 2.51 -8.66 16.01
CA ARG A 691 1.87 -7.43 16.47
C ARG A 691 1.04 -6.65 15.46
N THR A 692 1.43 -6.63 14.19
CA THR A 692 0.64 -5.98 13.12
C THR A 692 -0.53 -6.87 12.69
N GLU A 693 -1.38 -6.35 11.82
CA GLU A 693 -2.59 -7.01 11.34
C GLU A 693 -2.29 -8.38 10.71
N PRO A 694 -3.01 -9.44 11.09
CA PRO A 694 -2.80 -10.79 10.55
C PRO A 694 -3.51 -11.03 9.21
N TYR A 695 -4.06 -10.00 8.57
CA TYR A 695 -4.75 -10.08 7.28
C TYR A 695 -4.04 -9.32 6.16
N VAL A 696 -2.98 -8.53 6.46
CA VAL A 696 -2.21 -7.78 5.48
C VAL A 696 -0.70 -7.86 5.76
N TYR A 697 0.09 -7.66 4.73
CA TYR A 697 1.55 -7.65 4.84
C TYR A 697 2.05 -6.41 5.55
N SER A 698 3.12 -6.60 6.31
CA SER A 698 3.95 -5.54 6.87
C SER A 698 5.13 -5.23 5.96
N GLN A 699 5.73 -4.05 6.11
CA GLN A 699 6.95 -3.66 5.40
C GLN A 699 8.14 -4.46 5.89
N MET A 700 8.29 -4.58 7.22
CA MET A 700 9.43 -5.23 7.84
C MET A 700 9.05 -6.01 9.09
N VAL A 701 9.91 -6.97 9.42
CA VAL A 701 9.88 -7.74 10.65
C VAL A 701 11.29 -7.66 11.28
N ALA A 702 11.38 -7.52 12.59
CA ALA A 702 12.65 -7.52 13.31
C ALA A 702 13.40 -8.83 13.05
N GLY A 703 14.67 -8.72 12.65
CA GLY A 703 15.54 -9.83 12.28
C GLY A 703 16.13 -10.56 13.51
N ILE A 704 16.90 -11.60 13.23
CA ILE A 704 17.44 -12.50 14.26
C ILE A 704 18.36 -11.78 15.27
N ASP A 705 19.01 -10.69 14.86
CA ASP A 705 19.91 -9.90 15.74
C ASP A 705 19.14 -8.93 16.65
N ALA A 706 17.83 -8.75 16.45
CA ALA A 706 17.02 -7.86 17.25
C ALA A 706 16.49 -8.55 18.52
N PRO A 707 16.49 -7.86 19.68
CA PRO A 707 15.83 -8.36 20.89
C PRO A 707 14.35 -8.72 20.73
N THR A 708 13.67 -8.06 19.77
CA THR A 708 12.24 -8.29 19.45
C THR A 708 12.06 -9.13 18.17
N PHE A 709 12.91 -10.10 17.92
CA PHE A 709 12.86 -10.97 16.75
C PHE A 709 11.45 -11.47 16.44
N GLY A 710 10.95 -11.17 15.25
CA GLY A 710 9.60 -11.52 14.80
C GLY A 710 8.57 -10.39 14.93
N GLU A 711 8.90 -9.25 15.59
CA GLU A 711 8.01 -8.09 15.69
C GLU A 711 7.97 -7.34 14.37
N ALA A 712 6.76 -7.20 13.80
CA ALA A 712 6.54 -6.48 12.56
C ALA A 712 6.19 -5.01 12.77
N LYS A 713 6.44 -4.19 11.73
CA LYS A 713 6.11 -2.76 11.68
C LYS A 713 5.63 -2.36 10.28
N ASN A 714 4.92 -1.22 10.25
CA ASN A 714 4.48 -0.54 9.03
C ASN A 714 3.68 -1.47 8.10
N SER A 715 2.47 -1.81 8.52
CA SER A 715 1.54 -2.61 7.73
C SER A 715 0.91 -1.81 6.59
N TRP A 716 0.28 -2.49 5.65
CA TRP A 716 -0.50 -2.00 4.53
C TRP A 716 0.31 -1.40 3.38
N LEU A 717 0.90 -0.22 3.53
CA LEU A 717 1.52 0.51 2.42
C LEU A 717 2.95 0.03 2.19
N THR A 718 3.09 -1.10 1.55
CA THR A 718 4.36 -1.74 1.24
C THR A 718 4.32 -2.44 -0.11
N GLY A 719 5.42 -2.38 -0.85
CA GLY A 719 5.60 -3.15 -2.09
C GLY A 719 5.55 -4.68 -1.88
N THR A 720 5.60 -5.14 -0.64
CA THR A 720 5.43 -6.56 -0.28
C THR A 720 4.12 -7.11 -0.84
N ALA A 721 3.01 -6.36 -0.74
CA ALA A 721 1.70 -6.80 -1.23
C ALA A 721 1.74 -7.14 -2.73
N ALA A 722 2.21 -6.20 -3.55
CA ALA A 722 2.30 -6.37 -5.00
C ALA A 722 3.27 -7.50 -5.38
N TRP A 723 4.48 -7.50 -4.81
CA TRP A 723 5.48 -8.52 -5.11
C TRP A 723 5.08 -9.92 -4.67
N THR A 724 4.40 -10.05 -3.52
CA THR A 724 3.97 -11.37 -3.06
C THR A 724 2.80 -11.89 -3.90
N PHE A 725 1.87 -11.00 -4.31
CA PHE A 725 0.81 -11.40 -5.23
C PHE A 725 1.37 -11.78 -6.62
N PHE A 726 2.32 -11.02 -7.14
CA PHE A 726 3.04 -11.32 -8.36
C PHE A 726 3.76 -12.66 -8.27
N ASN A 727 4.49 -12.90 -7.17
CA ASN A 727 5.16 -14.17 -6.91
C ASN A 727 4.17 -15.34 -6.89
N VAL A 728 3.12 -15.28 -6.07
CA VAL A 728 2.21 -16.42 -5.92
C VAL A 728 1.42 -16.69 -7.20
N SER A 729 0.94 -15.66 -7.90
CA SER A 729 0.10 -15.83 -9.09
C SER A 729 0.92 -16.21 -10.33
N GLN A 730 2.08 -15.56 -10.55
CA GLN A 730 2.84 -15.72 -11.80
C GLN A 730 4.04 -16.66 -11.68
N TYR A 731 4.63 -16.84 -10.50
CA TYR A 731 5.80 -17.70 -10.31
C TYR A 731 5.46 -19.02 -9.64
N ILE A 732 4.73 -19.03 -8.51
CA ILE A 732 4.35 -20.28 -7.84
C ILE A 732 3.23 -20.98 -8.62
N LEU A 733 2.06 -20.33 -8.80
CA LEU A 733 0.95 -20.89 -9.58
C LEU A 733 1.24 -20.88 -11.08
N GLY A 734 2.19 -20.07 -11.53
CA GLY A 734 2.70 -20.03 -12.89
C GLY A 734 1.69 -19.54 -13.93
N VAL A 735 0.70 -18.74 -13.55
CA VAL A 735 -0.29 -18.16 -14.48
C VAL A 735 0.22 -16.78 -14.94
N GLN A 736 1.04 -16.80 -16.00
CA GLN A 736 1.86 -15.66 -16.44
C GLN A 736 1.29 -14.99 -17.69
N PRO A 737 0.82 -13.73 -17.62
CA PRO A 737 0.59 -12.92 -18.81
C PRO A 737 1.90 -12.73 -19.60
N THR A 738 1.85 -12.95 -20.91
CA THR A 738 2.95 -12.69 -21.84
C THR A 738 2.44 -11.81 -22.99
N LEU A 739 3.35 -11.35 -23.84
CA LEU A 739 2.94 -10.57 -25.01
C LEU A 739 2.11 -11.43 -25.99
N ASP A 740 2.39 -12.72 -26.09
CA ASP A 740 1.78 -13.66 -27.03
C ASP A 740 0.57 -14.44 -26.47
N GLY A 741 0.31 -14.38 -25.16
CA GLY A 741 -0.80 -15.12 -24.54
C GLY A 741 -0.60 -15.33 -23.05
N LEU A 742 -1.32 -16.31 -22.51
CA LEU A 742 -1.23 -16.67 -21.08
C LEU A 742 -0.37 -17.93 -20.92
N LYS A 743 0.82 -17.81 -20.38
CA LYS A 743 1.73 -18.95 -20.14
C LYS A 743 1.34 -19.63 -18.82
N ILE A 744 1.28 -20.97 -18.83
CA ILE A 744 1.06 -21.78 -17.63
C ILE A 744 2.32 -22.58 -17.32
N ASP A 745 3.04 -22.19 -16.26
CA ASP A 745 4.34 -22.76 -15.88
C ASP A 745 4.46 -22.89 -14.35
N PRO A 746 3.64 -23.76 -13.72
CA PRO A 746 3.61 -23.90 -12.26
C PRO A 746 4.95 -24.35 -11.69
N CYS A 747 5.32 -23.75 -10.54
CA CYS A 747 6.40 -24.24 -9.69
C CYS A 747 5.88 -24.31 -8.24
N ILE A 748 5.27 -25.45 -7.92
CA ILE A 748 4.50 -25.67 -6.69
C ILE A 748 5.20 -26.69 -5.78
N PRO A 749 4.88 -26.70 -4.47
CA PRO A 749 5.41 -27.75 -3.59
C PRO A 749 4.92 -29.14 -4.03
N HIS A 750 5.78 -30.13 -3.87
CA HIS A 750 5.46 -31.53 -4.23
C HIS A 750 4.20 -32.05 -3.51
N THR A 751 3.85 -31.45 -2.37
CA THR A 751 2.67 -31.82 -1.57
C THR A 751 1.36 -31.27 -2.13
N LEU A 752 1.39 -30.34 -3.08
CA LEU A 752 0.18 -29.78 -3.70
C LEU A 752 -0.20 -30.64 -4.92
N PRO A 753 -1.33 -31.37 -4.87
CA PRO A 753 -1.71 -32.32 -5.93
C PRO A 753 -2.25 -31.63 -7.19
N GLY A 754 -2.53 -30.36 -7.12
CA GLY A 754 -3.06 -29.52 -8.20
C GLY A 754 -3.90 -28.37 -7.66
N PHE A 755 -4.45 -27.59 -8.58
CA PHE A 755 -5.30 -26.44 -8.27
C PHE A 755 -6.15 -26.04 -9.47
N THR A 756 -7.15 -25.21 -9.26
CA THR A 756 -7.90 -24.55 -10.34
C THR A 756 -7.81 -23.03 -10.21
N VAL A 757 -7.73 -22.35 -11.36
CA VAL A 757 -7.76 -20.88 -11.42
C VAL A 757 -8.79 -20.44 -12.44
N THR A 758 -9.69 -19.55 -12.04
CA THR A 758 -10.49 -18.77 -12.98
C THR A 758 -9.78 -17.43 -13.21
N ARG A 759 -9.42 -17.15 -14.46
CA ARG A 759 -8.66 -15.95 -14.86
C ARG A 759 -9.35 -15.20 -15.99
N ARG A 760 -9.71 -13.95 -15.75
CA ARG A 760 -10.12 -13.05 -16.83
C ARG A 760 -8.89 -12.41 -17.45
N TYR A 761 -8.67 -12.65 -18.74
CA TYR A 761 -7.50 -12.16 -19.44
C TYR A 761 -7.88 -11.67 -20.84
N ARG A 762 -7.56 -10.41 -21.15
CA ARG A 762 -7.86 -9.74 -22.43
C ARG A 762 -9.32 -9.92 -22.88
N GLY A 763 -10.26 -9.82 -21.94
CA GLY A 763 -11.69 -9.91 -22.19
C GLY A 763 -12.30 -11.32 -22.27
N ALA A 764 -11.48 -12.37 -22.23
CA ALA A 764 -11.92 -13.76 -22.16
C ALA A 764 -11.80 -14.33 -20.72
N VAL A 765 -12.50 -15.44 -20.45
CA VAL A 765 -12.43 -16.16 -19.18
C VAL A 765 -11.75 -17.51 -19.40
N TYR A 766 -10.69 -17.78 -18.66
CA TYR A 766 -9.96 -19.04 -18.69
C TYR A 766 -10.24 -19.81 -17.40
N HIS A 767 -10.76 -21.03 -17.52
CA HIS A 767 -10.87 -22.01 -16.44
C HIS A 767 -9.70 -22.97 -16.55
N ILE A 768 -8.69 -22.77 -15.71
CA ILE A 768 -7.42 -23.49 -15.75
C ILE A 768 -7.41 -24.54 -14.64
N ARG A 769 -7.28 -25.80 -15.01
CA ARG A 769 -7.10 -26.90 -14.08
C ARG A 769 -5.69 -27.48 -14.23
N VAL A 770 -4.93 -27.45 -13.14
CA VAL A 770 -3.58 -28.02 -13.05
C VAL A 770 -3.64 -29.29 -12.21
N GLU A 771 -3.09 -30.37 -12.71
CA GLU A 771 -2.95 -31.65 -12.03
C GLU A 771 -1.47 -31.99 -11.90
N ASN A 772 -1.05 -32.47 -10.72
CA ASN A 772 0.32 -32.86 -10.41
C ASN A 772 0.38 -34.33 -9.93
N PRO A 773 0.09 -35.29 -10.83
CA PRO A 773 0.01 -36.72 -10.45
C PRO A 773 1.37 -37.28 -10.07
N ASP A 774 2.46 -36.75 -10.62
CA ASP A 774 3.81 -37.24 -10.42
C ASP A 774 4.53 -36.53 -9.23
N ALA A 775 3.82 -35.66 -8.51
CA ALA A 775 4.30 -34.88 -7.37
C ALA A 775 5.63 -34.12 -7.69
N VAL A 776 5.74 -33.58 -8.90
CA VAL A 776 6.90 -32.81 -9.32
C VAL A 776 6.78 -31.36 -8.83
N GLN A 777 7.90 -30.69 -8.63
CA GLN A 777 7.88 -29.28 -8.24
C GLN A 777 7.73 -28.35 -9.45
N LYS A 778 8.22 -28.74 -10.64
CA LYS A 778 8.14 -27.94 -11.87
C LYS A 778 8.11 -28.85 -13.09
N GLY A 779 7.59 -28.33 -14.19
CA GLY A 779 7.48 -28.99 -15.48
C GLY A 779 6.03 -29.15 -15.93
N VAL A 780 5.79 -28.93 -17.22
CA VAL A 780 4.49 -29.12 -17.86
C VAL A 780 4.63 -30.18 -18.94
N LYS A 781 3.97 -31.30 -18.72
CA LYS A 781 3.99 -32.45 -19.61
C LYS A 781 2.98 -32.35 -20.76
N ARG A 782 1.82 -31.78 -20.49
CA ARG A 782 0.75 -31.65 -21.47
C ARG A 782 -0.19 -30.48 -21.13
N VAL A 783 -0.59 -29.75 -22.15
CA VAL A 783 -1.65 -28.74 -22.08
C VAL A 783 -2.72 -29.04 -23.11
N THR A 784 -3.99 -28.98 -22.71
CA THR A 784 -5.15 -29.03 -23.61
C THR A 784 -5.98 -27.77 -23.46
N VAL A 785 -6.47 -27.27 -24.59
CA VAL A 785 -7.37 -26.10 -24.66
C VAL A 785 -8.66 -26.56 -25.33
N ASN A 786 -9.79 -26.45 -24.65
CA ASN A 786 -11.10 -26.93 -25.11
C ASN A 786 -11.05 -28.42 -25.57
N GLY A 787 -10.32 -29.26 -24.83
CA GLY A 787 -10.14 -30.67 -25.11
C GLY A 787 -9.10 -31.01 -26.17
N SER A 788 -8.52 -30.05 -26.88
CA SER A 788 -7.49 -30.27 -27.89
C SER A 788 -6.08 -29.97 -27.35
N PRO A 789 -5.08 -30.86 -27.56
CA PRO A 789 -3.72 -30.59 -27.12
C PRO A 789 -3.09 -29.45 -27.91
N ILE A 790 -2.28 -28.63 -27.22
CA ILE A 790 -1.49 -27.57 -27.85
C ILE A 790 0.02 -27.85 -27.68
N PRO A 791 0.86 -27.34 -28.58
CA PRO A 791 2.31 -27.38 -28.40
C PRO A 791 2.74 -26.35 -27.36
N GLY A 792 3.61 -26.76 -26.42
CA GLY A 792 4.10 -25.86 -25.36
C GLY A 792 3.05 -25.55 -24.29
N ASN A 793 3.26 -24.46 -23.56
CA ASN A 793 2.46 -24.08 -22.42
C ASN A 793 1.96 -22.60 -22.45
N VAL A 794 2.00 -21.97 -23.63
CA VAL A 794 1.42 -20.64 -23.87
C VAL A 794 0.03 -20.82 -24.49
N LEU A 795 -1.00 -20.40 -23.75
CA LEU A 795 -2.38 -20.45 -24.21
C LEU A 795 -2.61 -19.35 -25.28
N PRO A 796 -3.33 -19.65 -26.35
CA PRO A 796 -3.67 -18.64 -27.34
C PRO A 796 -4.57 -17.56 -26.74
N ILE A 797 -4.47 -16.34 -27.27
CA ILE A 797 -5.36 -15.25 -26.92
C ILE A 797 -6.75 -15.53 -27.48
N ALA A 798 -7.71 -15.76 -26.60
CA ALA A 798 -9.11 -15.97 -26.99
C ALA A 798 -9.80 -14.62 -27.25
N LYS A 799 -10.93 -14.66 -27.98
CA LYS A 799 -11.72 -13.47 -28.24
C LYS A 799 -12.44 -13.00 -26.99
N ALA A 800 -12.64 -11.69 -26.88
CA ALA A 800 -13.41 -11.14 -25.78
C ALA A 800 -14.80 -11.79 -25.68
N GLY A 801 -15.20 -12.15 -24.46
CA GLY A 801 -16.47 -12.85 -24.18
C GLY A 801 -16.40 -14.37 -24.30
N GLU A 802 -15.32 -14.94 -24.81
CA GLU A 802 -15.15 -16.42 -24.86
C GLU A 802 -14.79 -16.99 -23.48
N THR A 803 -15.23 -18.23 -23.23
CA THR A 803 -14.80 -19.06 -22.11
C THR A 803 -13.92 -20.17 -22.65
N VAL A 804 -12.76 -20.37 -22.01
CA VAL A 804 -11.75 -21.32 -22.44
C VAL A 804 -11.48 -22.31 -21.32
N GLU A 805 -11.68 -23.60 -21.61
CA GLU A 805 -11.36 -24.70 -20.68
C GLU A 805 -9.92 -25.16 -20.92
N VAL A 806 -9.11 -25.14 -19.87
CA VAL A 806 -7.68 -25.48 -19.92
C VAL A 806 -7.37 -26.58 -18.92
N ALA A 807 -6.78 -27.67 -19.40
CA ALA A 807 -6.25 -28.72 -18.53
C ALA A 807 -4.73 -28.83 -18.74
N VAL A 808 -4.01 -28.79 -17.62
CA VAL A 808 -2.54 -28.85 -17.55
C VAL A 808 -2.14 -30.02 -16.68
N VAL A 809 -1.26 -30.87 -17.18
CA VAL A 809 -0.66 -31.98 -16.44
C VAL A 809 0.81 -31.67 -16.25
N MET A 810 1.25 -31.62 -14.99
CA MET A 810 2.65 -31.50 -14.61
C MET A 810 3.36 -32.84 -14.72
N GLY A 811 4.71 -32.89 -14.96
CA GLY A 811 5.52 -34.04 -15.05
C GLY A 811 6.79 -33.86 -15.86
#